data_2206de8726ffa7a69480347455c9fcfe
#
_entry.id   2206de8726ffa7a69480347455c9fcfe
#
_cell.length_a   1.000
_cell.length_b   1.000
_cell.length_c   1.000
_cell.angle_alpha   90.00
_cell.angle_beta   90.00
_cell.angle_gamma   90.00
#
_symmetry.space_group_name_H-M   'P 1'
#
loop_
_entity.id
_entity.type
_entity.pdbx_description
1 polymer ?
#
loop_
_entity_poly.entity_id
_entity_poly.type
_entity_poly.pdbx_seq_one_letter_code
_entity_poly.pdbx_strand_id
1 'polypeptide(L)'
;ANFTGVIAKAVDAGYRLIIVLTGTVELLRSQTQRRLDMELVGRENILGGIDPRDGDLIADVDYAGSDDVDWLAGRFVSHGDLAAAGAPAIRRLTRAEDDYKLLRAGLDALDPRAGHELREPGKPVWHPDNIHRTDVRIAVVKKNKTVLTKLVRDLRRIKALLNEIPALIIDDEADQASVNTLNPKRATEDRSRTAINKLIAELLGHLDRGQYVGYTATPFANVFVSPEDAEDIFPRDFIISLSAPPEYRGGRAYHDFEELTAAERSDPAVSNERAFVRDLMASDDADPDEVDAELLRALDSFVLSGAIKLWRASVDPGLSGAFRHHTMLVHESVSQKAHADLALRIGRLWKRAGYGSPRANGRLRELFEGDFKAVTAARQWEPGLPRAGSFDDVAPFIGEVLDLVLNSNGDPVVVINGDKEQQYRKVDFQRERVWRILVGGTKLSRGFTLEGLTTTYFKRRAMQADSLMQMGRWFGYRPGYCDLVRLFMARGIKGRGRQVYDLYEAFGAIMKDEEDFRAQLEVFSQVQEDGAPAVRPIDVPPLVFQQLPWLRPTSRTKMYNAELDYCGVGGRLQDFPRQPERGDGSVNIKHFGLVRPWFEDRRFGAVEEFEYRDARTGRINSFRGRVAIISANEMRRVLGGFRWVEGFDFRPTLRMIDRAGAEGKLEDWAVLLPELSGSAEKIVDGIRIPMLKRTRRDGTRGGFSGSSFRQRDAIEAITGRRDAPGGGAARAYDTGRRGAMLLIFAADPKPGEERSPKLLPEEMTAADTATIFSLALPYA
;
A
#
# COMPACT_ATOMS: atom_id res chain seq x y z
N ALA A 1 -16.29 4.52 -11.26
CA ALA A 1 -16.79 5.58 -12.13
C ALA A 1 -16.01 5.70 -13.46
N ASN A 2 -14.67 5.63 -13.45
CA ASN A 2 -13.89 5.79 -14.69
C ASN A 2 -14.21 4.69 -15.72
N PHE A 3 -14.25 3.43 -15.34
CA PHE A 3 -14.51 2.34 -16.29
C PHE A 3 -15.94 2.33 -16.87
N THR A 4 -16.92 2.99 -16.22
CA THR A 4 -18.25 3.20 -16.83
C THR A 4 -18.13 4.02 -18.12
N GLY A 5 -17.34 5.10 -18.09
CA GLY A 5 -17.06 5.89 -19.27
C GLY A 5 -16.27 5.14 -20.34
N VAL A 6 -15.33 4.26 -19.93
CA VAL A 6 -14.60 3.38 -20.86
C VAL A 6 -15.53 2.38 -21.51
N ILE A 7 -16.47 1.78 -20.75
CA ILE A 7 -17.48 0.87 -21.30
C ILE A 7 -18.40 1.60 -22.30
N ALA A 8 -18.87 2.81 -21.95
CA ALA A 8 -19.71 3.60 -22.87
C ALA A 8 -19.00 3.85 -24.21
N LYS A 9 -17.73 4.32 -24.16
CA LYS A 9 -16.92 4.52 -25.36
C LYS A 9 -16.64 3.24 -26.14
N ALA A 10 -16.46 2.11 -25.42
CA ALA A 10 -16.27 0.80 -26.06
C ALA A 10 -17.55 0.36 -26.80
N VAL A 11 -18.73 0.58 -26.20
CA VAL A 11 -20.01 0.32 -26.88
C VAL A 11 -20.14 1.15 -28.15
N ASP A 12 -19.79 2.43 -28.12
CA ASP A 12 -19.77 3.31 -29.29
C ASP A 12 -18.79 2.82 -30.35
N ALA A 13 -17.63 2.29 -29.92
CA ALA A 13 -16.60 1.71 -30.79
C ALA A 13 -16.95 0.31 -31.35
N GLY A 14 -18.11 -0.25 -30.99
CA GLY A 14 -18.59 -1.52 -31.53
C GLY A 14 -18.31 -2.77 -30.65
N TYR A 15 -17.87 -2.60 -29.39
CA TYR A 15 -17.82 -3.74 -28.46
C TYR A 15 -19.23 -4.20 -28.10
N ARG A 16 -19.48 -5.51 -28.18
CA ARG A 16 -20.84 -6.08 -28.00
C ARG A 16 -20.94 -7.10 -26.88
N LEU A 17 -19.81 -7.54 -26.33
CA LEU A 17 -19.76 -8.35 -25.11
C LEU A 17 -18.88 -7.64 -24.09
N ILE A 18 -19.46 -7.25 -22.96
CA ILE A 18 -18.78 -6.58 -21.85
C ILE A 18 -18.82 -7.50 -20.64
N ILE A 19 -17.67 -7.88 -20.12
CA ILE A 19 -17.56 -8.70 -18.90
C ILE A 19 -16.78 -7.87 -17.86
N VAL A 20 -17.44 -7.55 -16.76
CA VAL A 20 -16.83 -6.85 -15.63
C VAL A 20 -16.56 -7.85 -14.52
N LEU A 21 -15.29 -8.15 -14.30
CA LEU A 21 -14.82 -8.99 -13.18
C LEU A 21 -14.63 -8.07 -11.97
N THR A 22 -15.36 -8.33 -10.90
CA THR A 22 -15.23 -7.56 -9.66
C THR A 22 -14.40 -8.33 -8.63
N GLY A 23 -14.07 -7.70 -7.50
CA GLY A 23 -13.42 -8.37 -6.39
C GLY A 23 -14.13 -9.64 -5.93
N THR A 24 -13.63 -10.27 -4.87
CA THR A 24 -14.14 -11.56 -4.38
C THR A 24 -15.41 -11.44 -3.51
N VAL A 25 -15.85 -10.21 -3.21
CA VAL A 25 -16.96 -9.92 -2.29
C VAL A 25 -18.24 -9.62 -3.06
N GLU A 26 -19.36 -10.25 -2.69
CA GLU A 26 -20.65 -10.08 -3.36
C GLU A 26 -21.16 -8.64 -3.32
N LEU A 27 -21.00 -7.96 -2.19
CA LEU A 27 -21.43 -6.56 -2.06
C LEU A 27 -20.80 -5.65 -3.12
N LEU A 28 -19.51 -5.85 -3.42
CA LEU A 28 -18.82 -5.08 -4.47
C LEU A 28 -19.43 -5.34 -5.84
N ARG A 29 -19.70 -6.61 -6.13
CA ARG A 29 -20.33 -6.99 -7.39
C ARG A 29 -21.69 -6.30 -7.54
N SER A 30 -22.55 -6.40 -6.52
CA SER A 30 -23.88 -5.79 -6.56
C SER A 30 -23.82 -4.26 -6.65
N GLN A 31 -22.90 -3.60 -5.94
CA GLN A 31 -22.69 -2.16 -6.06
C GLN A 31 -22.20 -1.75 -7.45
N THR A 32 -21.29 -2.52 -8.03
CA THR A 32 -20.81 -2.28 -9.40
C THR A 32 -21.93 -2.48 -10.41
N GLN A 33 -22.72 -3.55 -10.28
CA GLN A 33 -23.89 -3.81 -11.12
C GLN A 33 -24.88 -2.64 -11.03
N ARG A 34 -25.25 -2.22 -9.82
CA ARG A 34 -26.19 -1.11 -9.60
C ARG A 34 -25.69 0.19 -10.26
N ARG A 35 -24.39 0.48 -10.12
CA ARG A 35 -23.81 1.69 -10.74
C ARG A 35 -23.87 1.62 -12.26
N LEU A 36 -23.52 0.51 -12.87
CA LEU A 36 -23.61 0.33 -14.31
C LEU A 36 -25.05 0.38 -14.79
N ASP A 37 -25.99 -0.20 -14.02
CA ASP A 37 -27.41 -0.16 -14.32
C ASP A 37 -27.94 1.28 -14.28
N MET A 38 -27.52 2.08 -13.31
CA MET A 38 -27.93 3.47 -13.13
C MET A 38 -27.31 4.41 -14.16
N GLU A 39 -26.00 4.28 -14.40
CA GLU A 39 -25.23 5.25 -15.20
C GLU A 39 -25.17 4.89 -16.70
N LEU A 40 -25.36 3.63 -17.07
CA LEU A 40 -25.13 3.14 -18.44
C LEU A 40 -26.32 2.34 -19.00
N VAL A 41 -26.80 1.31 -18.29
CA VAL A 41 -27.89 0.47 -18.80
C VAL A 41 -29.18 1.26 -18.97
N GLY A 42 -29.57 2.03 -17.95
CA GLY A 42 -30.71 2.94 -18.01
C GLY A 42 -32.07 2.28 -17.86
N ARG A 43 -33.08 3.13 -17.71
CA ARG A 43 -34.47 2.71 -17.36
C ARG A 43 -35.09 1.83 -18.41
N GLU A 44 -34.96 2.18 -19.68
CA GLU A 44 -35.59 1.48 -20.80
C GLU A 44 -35.06 0.05 -20.95
N ASN A 45 -33.74 -0.12 -20.85
CA ASN A 45 -33.12 -1.44 -20.93
C ASN A 45 -33.45 -2.31 -19.68
N ILE A 46 -33.60 -1.68 -18.49
CA ILE A 46 -33.98 -2.37 -17.25
C ILE A 46 -35.43 -2.84 -17.34
N LEU A 47 -36.35 -1.99 -17.82
CA LEU A 47 -37.76 -2.33 -18.02
C LEU A 47 -37.95 -3.38 -19.12
N GLY A 48 -37.08 -3.41 -20.14
CA GLY A 48 -37.11 -4.42 -21.18
C GLY A 48 -38.43 -4.46 -21.97
N GLY A 49 -39.08 -3.31 -22.13
CA GLY A 49 -40.38 -3.16 -22.82
C GLY A 49 -41.62 -3.37 -21.93
N ILE A 50 -41.42 -3.58 -20.61
CA ILE A 50 -42.56 -3.62 -19.65
C ILE A 50 -43.09 -2.20 -19.45
N ASP A 51 -44.41 -2.00 -19.55
CA ASP A 51 -45.04 -0.71 -19.26
C ASP A 51 -44.89 -0.39 -17.76
N PRO A 52 -44.32 0.77 -17.37
CA PRO A 52 -44.20 1.15 -15.97
C PRO A 52 -45.51 1.21 -15.18
N ARG A 53 -46.66 1.19 -15.87
CA ARG A 53 -48.00 1.18 -15.26
C ARG A 53 -48.55 -0.22 -15.00
N ASP A 54 -47.90 -1.27 -15.50
CA ASP A 54 -48.28 -2.64 -15.25
C ASP A 54 -47.69 -3.12 -13.91
N GLY A 55 -48.50 -2.98 -12.85
CA GLY A 55 -48.09 -3.27 -11.48
C GLY A 55 -47.68 -4.72 -11.24
N ASP A 56 -48.28 -5.68 -11.93
CA ASP A 56 -47.94 -7.09 -11.75
C ASP A 56 -46.57 -7.43 -12.38
N LEU A 57 -46.30 -6.91 -13.58
CA LEU A 57 -45.05 -7.15 -14.27
C LEU A 57 -43.89 -6.34 -13.69
N ILE A 58 -44.20 -5.11 -13.22
CA ILE A 58 -43.15 -4.21 -12.66
C ILE A 58 -42.61 -4.72 -11.32
N ALA A 59 -43.43 -5.50 -10.56
CA ALA A 59 -43.01 -6.02 -9.26
C ALA A 59 -41.77 -6.93 -9.34
N ASP A 60 -41.56 -7.58 -10.49
CA ASP A 60 -40.38 -8.44 -10.75
C ASP A 60 -39.20 -7.71 -11.38
N VAL A 61 -39.31 -6.40 -11.64
CA VAL A 61 -38.26 -5.58 -12.26
C VAL A 61 -37.33 -5.03 -11.18
N ASP A 62 -36.04 -5.24 -11.35
CA ASP A 62 -35.01 -4.67 -10.45
C ASP A 62 -35.24 -3.17 -10.27
N TYR A 63 -35.06 -2.68 -9.05
CA TYR A 63 -35.22 -1.28 -8.66
C TYR A 63 -36.65 -0.73 -8.75
N ALA A 64 -37.36 -0.97 -9.86
CA ALA A 64 -38.74 -0.47 -10.07
C ALA A 64 -39.73 -1.16 -9.13
N GLY A 65 -39.64 -2.48 -8.98
CA GLY A 65 -40.52 -3.27 -8.11
C GLY A 65 -40.19 -3.18 -6.61
N SER A 66 -39.02 -2.61 -6.25
CA SER A 66 -38.57 -2.51 -4.86
C SER A 66 -38.66 -1.10 -4.26
N ASP A 67 -39.34 -0.15 -4.92
CA ASP A 67 -39.44 1.25 -4.51
C ASP A 67 -38.07 1.90 -4.22
N ASP A 68 -37.06 1.59 -5.06
CA ASP A 68 -35.72 2.10 -4.91
C ASP A 68 -35.69 3.62 -4.97
N VAL A 69 -35.07 4.26 -3.97
CA VAL A 69 -35.05 5.73 -3.81
C VAL A 69 -34.44 6.45 -5.01
N ASP A 70 -33.36 5.91 -5.61
CA ASP A 70 -32.73 6.53 -6.76
C ASP A 70 -33.53 6.29 -8.04
N TRP A 71 -34.23 5.15 -8.14
CA TRP A 71 -35.17 4.90 -9.21
C TRP A 71 -36.33 5.88 -9.17
N LEU A 72 -36.96 6.05 -8.01
CA LEU A 72 -38.07 6.97 -7.80
C LEU A 72 -37.68 8.44 -8.00
N ALA A 73 -36.45 8.78 -7.58
CA ALA A 73 -35.90 10.13 -7.77
C ALA A 73 -35.44 10.41 -9.21
N GLY A 74 -35.59 9.46 -10.14
CA GLY A 74 -35.22 9.64 -11.54
C GLY A 74 -33.70 9.73 -11.80
N ARG A 75 -32.87 9.16 -10.92
CA ARG A 75 -31.41 9.21 -11.03
C ARG A 75 -30.82 8.21 -12.02
N PHE A 76 -31.61 7.21 -12.43
CA PHE A 76 -31.19 6.29 -13.48
C PHE A 76 -31.28 6.99 -14.84
N VAL A 77 -30.22 6.84 -15.65
CA VAL A 77 -30.18 7.43 -17.00
C VAL A 77 -31.36 6.92 -17.83
N SER A 78 -31.93 7.82 -18.64
CA SER A 78 -32.97 7.49 -19.62
C SER A 78 -32.40 7.72 -21.02
N HIS A 79 -32.54 6.70 -21.87
CA HIS A 79 -32.09 6.72 -23.26
C HIS A 79 -33.22 7.08 -24.24
N GLY A 80 -34.45 7.28 -23.73
CA GLY A 80 -35.62 7.51 -24.54
C GLY A 80 -36.01 6.29 -25.37
N ASP A 81 -36.58 6.50 -26.55
CA ASP A 81 -36.95 5.42 -27.45
C ASP A 81 -35.72 4.93 -28.23
N LEU A 82 -35.08 3.89 -27.73
CA LEU A 82 -33.90 3.27 -28.34
C LEU A 82 -34.19 2.76 -29.76
N ALA A 83 -35.35 2.19 -29.96
CA ALA A 83 -35.75 1.67 -31.28
C ALA A 83 -35.90 2.78 -32.30
N ALA A 84 -36.54 3.90 -31.91
CA ALA A 84 -36.68 5.09 -32.76
C ALA A 84 -35.32 5.76 -33.05
N ALA A 85 -34.42 5.76 -32.09
CA ALA A 85 -33.05 6.26 -32.25
C ALA A 85 -32.15 5.33 -33.08
N GLY A 86 -32.55 4.07 -33.33
CA GLY A 86 -31.71 3.05 -33.97
C GLY A 86 -30.52 2.61 -33.16
N ALA A 87 -30.54 2.88 -31.84
CA ALA A 87 -29.46 2.51 -30.91
C ALA A 87 -29.58 1.04 -30.46
N PRO A 88 -28.46 0.31 -30.23
CA PRO A 88 -28.49 -1.04 -29.70
C PRO A 88 -28.98 -1.03 -28.25
N ALA A 89 -29.79 -2.04 -27.87
CA ALA A 89 -30.14 -2.25 -26.47
C ALA A 89 -28.97 -2.83 -25.67
N ILE A 90 -29.00 -2.61 -24.35
CA ILE A 90 -28.01 -3.19 -23.42
C ILE A 90 -28.70 -4.30 -22.62
N ARG A 91 -28.40 -5.54 -22.97
CA ARG A 91 -28.96 -6.72 -22.30
C ARG A 91 -28.11 -7.16 -21.12
N ARG A 92 -28.69 -7.24 -19.94
CA ARG A 92 -28.02 -7.69 -18.72
C ARG A 92 -28.01 -9.21 -18.62
N LEU A 93 -26.81 -9.80 -18.46
CA LEU A 93 -26.63 -11.23 -18.17
C LEU A 93 -26.61 -11.54 -16.66
N THR A 94 -26.42 -10.50 -15.84
CA THR A 94 -26.41 -10.52 -14.38
C THR A 94 -27.29 -9.40 -13.82
N ARG A 95 -27.70 -9.52 -12.54
CA ARG A 95 -28.53 -8.53 -11.84
C ARG A 95 -27.90 -8.15 -10.49
N ALA A 96 -28.40 -7.09 -9.84
CA ALA A 96 -27.85 -6.64 -8.57
C ALA A 96 -27.84 -7.73 -7.49
N GLU A 97 -28.89 -8.56 -7.41
CA GLU A 97 -29.00 -9.62 -6.43
C GLU A 97 -28.56 -11.00 -6.95
N ASP A 98 -28.30 -11.13 -8.24
CA ASP A 98 -27.97 -12.39 -8.90
C ASP A 98 -26.65 -12.32 -9.68
N ASP A 99 -25.61 -12.96 -9.15
CA ASP A 99 -24.38 -13.24 -9.89
C ASP A 99 -24.64 -14.25 -11.02
N TYR A 100 -23.66 -14.42 -11.90
CA TYR A 100 -23.77 -15.35 -13.01
C TYR A 100 -23.99 -16.80 -12.53
N LYS A 101 -25.15 -17.35 -12.83
CA LYS A 101 -25.54 -18.73 -12.48
C LYS A 101 -25.48 -19.66 -13.69
N LEU A 102 -26.10 -19.23 -14.76
CA LEU A 102 -26.10 -19.80 -16.10
C LEU A 102 -26.78 -18.80 -17.04
N LEU A 103 -26.64 -18.98 -18.34
CA LEU A 103 -27.41 -18.18 -19.29
C LEU A 103 -28.90 -18.60 -19.20
N ARG A 104 -29.70 -17.81 -18.49
CA ARG A 104 -31.10 -18.10 -18.21
C ARG A 104 -31.95 -18.22 -19.48
N ALA A 105 -31.65 -17.43 -20.50
CA ALA A 105 -32.31 -17.44 -21.78
C ALA A 105 -31.66 -18.43 -22.78
N GLY A 106 -30.83 -19.36 -22.29
CA GLY A 106 -30.05 -20.27 -23.12
C GLY A 106 -28.83 -19.64 -23.77
N LEU A 107 -28.08 -20.44 -24.52
CA LEU A 107 -26.87 -19.96 -25.26
C LEU A 107 -27.26 -18.99 -26.37
N ASP A 108 -28.47 -19.06 -26.88
CA ASP A 108 -29.02 -18.19 -27.92
C ASP A 108 -29.09 -16.72 -27.48
N ALA A 109 -29.14 -16.45 -26.16
CA ALA A 109 -29.10 -15.08 -25.62
C ALA A 109 -27.80 -14.33 -25.98
N LEU A 110 -26.72 -15.06 -26.27
CA LEU A 110 -25.45 -14.51 -26.73
C LEU A 110 -25.34 -14.46 -28.25
N ASP A 111 -26.21 -15.16 -28.99
CA ASP A 111 -26.17 -15.21 -30.43
C ASP A 111 -27.04 -14.11 -31.07
N PRO A 112 -26.42 -13.07 -31.68
CA PRO A 112 -27.16 -12.05 -32.40
C PRO A 112 -27.95 -12.58 -33.59
N ARG A 113 -27.57 -13.74 -34.17
CA ARG A 113 -28.29 -14.37 -35.27
C ARG A 113 -29.61 -14.99 -34.80
N ALA A 114 -29.58 -15.64 -33.66
CA ALA A 114 -30.79 -16.21 -33.04
C ALA A 114 -31.80 -15.11 -32.65
N GLY A 115 -31.30 -13.92 -32.25
CA GLY A 115 -32.12 -12.74 -31.93
C GLY A 115 -32.60 -11.92 -33.13
N HIS A 116 -32.26 -12.33 -34.37
CA HIS A 116 -32.51 -11.54 -35.61
C HIS A 116 -31.96 -10.10 -35.58
N GLU A 117 -30.85 -9.87 -34.86
CA GLU A 117 -30.26 -8.57 -34.68
C GLU A 117 -29.39 -8.14 -35.87
N LEU A 118 -28.97 -9.10 -36.69
CA LEU A 118 -28.08 -8.81 -37.83
C LEU A 118 -28.86 -8.29 -39.03
N ARG A 119 -28.38 -7.16 -39.58
CA ARG A 119 -28.91 -6.61 -40.83
C ARG A 119 -28.54 -7.50 -42.04
N GLU A 120 -27.31 -8.01 -42.05
CA GLU A 120 -26.73 -8.87 -43.07
C GLU A 120 -26.33 -10.20 -42.44
N PRO A 121 -27.20 -11.20 -42.34
CA PRO A 121 -26.90 -12.48 -41.66
C PRO A 121 -25.75 -13.26 -42.28
N GLY A 122 -25.44 -13.02 -43.57
CA GLY A 122 -24.30 -13.65 -44.27
C GLY A 122 -22.94 -13.05 -43.97
N LYS A 123 -22.89 -11.91 -43.24
CA LYS A 123 -21.67 -11.22 -42.81
C LYS A 123 -21.40 -11.47 -41.31
N PRO A 124 -20.12 -11.40 -40.90
CA PRO A 124 -19.79 -11.55 -39.48
C PRO A 124 -20.39 -10.46 -38.62
N VAL A 125 -20.54 -10.70 -37.30
CA VAL A 125 -21.10 -9.74 -36.34
C VAL A 125 -20.33 -8.42 -36.31
N TRP A 126 -19.01 -8.46 -36.41
CA TRP A 126 -18.15 -7.26 -36.40
C TRP A 126 -18.21 -6.44 -37.70
N HIS A 127 -18.90 -6.89 -38.75
CA HIS A 127 -19.02 -6.11 -39.96
C HIS A 127 -19.79 -4.81 -39.72
N PRO A 128 -19.40 -3.66 -40.34
CA PRO A 128 -20.05 -2.36 -40.10
C PRO A 128 -21.57 -2.36 -40.27
N ASP A 129 -22.11 -3.16 -41.20
CA ASP A 129 -23.57 -3.25 -41.41
C ASP A 129 -24.30 -3.93 -40.23
N ASN A 130 -23.60 -4.76 -39.43
CA ASN A 130 -24.19 -5.50 -38.33
C ASN A 130 -23.86 -4.89 -36.97
N ILE A 131 -22.61 -4.47 -36.74
CA ILE A 131 -22.09 -4.17 -35.40
C ILE A 131 -22.88 -3.07 -34.68
N HIS A 132 -23.29 -2.02 -35.36
CA HIS A 132 -24.00 -0.91 -34.75
C HIS A 132 -25.47 -1.20 -34.41
N ARG A 133 -26.01 -2.31 -34.88
CA ARG A 133 -27.40 -2.74 -34.59
C ARG A 133 -27.46 -3.91 -33.63
N THR A 134 -26.36 -4.62 -33.45
CA THR A 134 -26.26 -5.75 -32.51
C THR A 134 -26.33 -5.27 -31.09
N ASP A 135 -27.20 -5.82 -30.28
CA ASP A 135 -27.35 -5.50 -28.86
C ASP A 135 -26.09 -5.79 -28.07
N VAL A 136 -25.81 -4.98 -27.08
CA VAL A 136 -24.71 -5.16 -26.15
C VAL A 136 -25.10 -6.15 -25.05
N ARG A 137 -24.22 -7.10 -24.72
CA ARG A 137 -24.38 -8.02 -23.60
C ARG A 137 -23.42 -7.61 -22.49
N ILE A 138 -23.95 -7.37 -21.29
CA ILE A 138 -23.16 -7.00 -20.13
C ILE A 138 -23.32 -8.01 -18.99
N ALA A 139 -22.18 -8.47 -18.43
CA ALA A 139 -22.13 -9.33 -17.26
C ALA A 139 -21.23 -8.71 -16.19
N VAL A 140 -21.70 -8.61 -14.95
CA VAL A 140 -20.91 -8.20 -13.80
C VAL A 140 -20.74 -9.40 -12.88
N VAL A 141 -19.52 -9.92 -12.81
CA VAL A 141 -19.21 -11.25 -12.28
C VAL A 141 -18.17 -11.15 -11.17
N LYS A 142 -18.44 -11.84 -10.07
CA LYS A 142 -17.49 -11.96 -8.97
C LYS A 142 -16.32 -12.88 -9.32
N LYS A 143 -15.08 -12.51 -8.96
CA LYS A 143 -13.89 -13.36 -9.09
C LYS A 143 -13.94 -14.53 -8.11
N ASN A 144 -14.77 -15.51 -8.41
CA ASN A 144 -14.95 -16.74 -7.66
C ASN A 144 -14.80 -17.95 -8.59
N LYS A 145 -14.05 -18.97 -8.14
CA LYS A 145 -13.78 -20.16 -8.96
C LYS A 145 -15.06 -20.78 -9.54
N THR A 146 -16.09 -20.97 -8.70
CA THR A 146 -17.34 -21.62 -9.13
C THR A 146 -18.08 -20.80 -10.19
N VAL A 147 -18.15 -19.49 -10.00
CA VAL A 147 -18.85 -18.57 -10.93
C VAL A 147 -18.10 -18.50 -12.26
N LEU A 148 -16.78 -18.26 -12.22
CA LEU A 148 -15.95 -18.19 -13.43
C LEU A 148 -15.93 -19.52 -14.19
N THR A 149 -15.90 -20.66 -13.50
CA THR A 149 -15.98 -21.98 -14.17
C THR A 149 -17.28 -22.13 -14.96
N LYS A 150 -18.41 -21.65 -14.43
CA LYS A 150 -19.69 -21.68 -15.14
C LYS A 150 -19.68 -20.77 -16.37
N LEU A 151 -19.20 -19.54 -16.20
CA LEU A 151 -19.10 -18.58 -17.30
C LEU A 151 -18.21 -19.12 -18.42
N VAL A 152 -16.99 -19.54 -18.12
CA VAL A 152 -16.05 -20.09 -19.11
C VAL A 152 -16.61 -21.33 -19.80
N ARG A 153 -17.26 -22.23 -19.06
CA ARG A 153 -17.91 -23.42 -19.63
C ARG A 153 -19.00 -23.05 -20.64
N ASP A 154 -19.84 -22.08 -20.31
CA ASP A 154 -20.95 -21.66 -21.17
C ASP A 154 -20.42 -20.95 -22.43
N LEU A 155 -19.41 -20.07 -22.27
CA LEU A 155 -18.73 -19.40 -23.39
C LEU A 155 -17.99 -20.38 -24.31
N ARG A 156 -17.35 -21.41 -23.76
CA ARG A 156 -16.68 -22.46 -24.57
C ARG A 156 -17.62 -23.12 -25.56
N ARG A 157 -18.89 -23.31 -25.21
CA ARG A 157 -19.91 -23.94 -26.09
C ARG A 157 -20.24 -23.11 -27.32
N ILE A 158 -20.00 -21.79 -27.27
CA ILE A 158 -20.28 -20.87 -28.37
C ILE A 158 -18.98 -20.23 -28.91
N LYS A 159 -17.84 -20.88 -28.74
CA LYS A 159 -16.52 -20.34 -29.12
C LYS A 159 -16.48 -19.82 -30.56
N ALA A 160 -17.06 -20.56 -31.51
CA ALA A 160 -17.08 -20.18 -32.93
C ALA A 160 -17.78 -18.82 -33.13
N LEU A 161 -18.84 -18.54 -32.38
CA LEU A 161 -19.55 -17.27 -32.41
C LEU A 161 -18.76 -16.16 -31.74
N LEU A 162 -18.09 -16.46 -30.62
CA LEU A 162 -17.30 -15.48 -29.87
C LEU A 162 -16.15 -14.87 -30.67
N ASN A 163 -15.61 -15.62 -31.64
CA ASN A 163 -14.56 -15.12 -32.54
C ASN A 163 -15.04 -13.94 -33.42
N GLU A 164 -16.35 -13.78 -33.57
CA GLU A 164 -16.93 -12.67 -34.33
C GLU A 164 -17.34 -11.47 -33.45
N ILE A 165 -17.42 -11.64 -32.14
CA ILE A 165 -17.95 -10.62 -31.22
C ILE A 165 -16.79 -9.83 -30.59
N PRO A 166 -16.65 -8.51 -30.87
CA PRO A 166 -15.72 -7.66 -30.13
C PRO A 166 -16.12 -7.64 -28.64
N ALA A 167 -15.18 -8.04 -27.78
CA ALA A 167 -15.39 -8.19 -26.34
C ALA A 167 -14.43 -7.35 -25.53
N LEU A 168 -14.93 -6.76 -24.43
CA LEU A 168 -14.13 -6.04 -23.46
C LEU A 168 -14.27 -6.69 -22.08
N ILE A 169 -13.14 -7.05 -21.49
CA ILE A 169 -13.05 -7.52 -20.11
C ILE A 169 -12.47 -6.40 -19.28
N ILE A 170 -13.26 -5.93 -18.31
CA ILE A 170 -12.81 -5.00 -17.25
C ILE A 170 -12.56 -5.85 -16.00
N ASP A 171 -11.35 -5.80 -15.47
CA ASP A 171 -11.00 -6.49 -14.22
C ASP A 171 -10.75 -5.47 -13.11
N ASP A 172 -11.76 -5.25 -12.29
CA ASP A 172 -11.68 -4.39 -11.10
C ASP A 172 -10.98 -5.12 -9.96
N GLU A 173 -10.14 -4.44 -9.19
CA GLU A 173 -9.22 -5.05 -8.21
C GLU A 173 -8.31 -6.11 -8.89
N ALA A 174 -7.68 -5.75 -10.02
CA ALA A 174 -6.87 -6.66 -10.83
C ALA A 174 -5.61 -7.19 -10.10
N ASP A 175 -5.16 -6.52 -9.04
CA ASP A 175 -4.11 -7.00 -8.14
C ASP A 175 -4.56 -8.15 -7.22
N GLN A 176 -5.89 -8.38 -7.10
CA GLN A 176 -6.49 -9.37 -6.22
C GLN A 176 -7.01 -10.57 -7.01
N ALA A 177 -6.54 -11.75 -6.68
CA ALA A 177 -6.96 -13.04 -7.24
C ALA A 177 -6.66 -13.23 -8.75
N SER A 178 -6.56 -12.16 -9.54
CA SER A 178 -6.25 -12.22 -10.96
C SER A 178 -4.77 -12.52 -11.21
N VAL A 179 -3.88 -12.05 -10.34
CA VAL A 179 -2.42 -12.30 -10.42
C VAL A 179 -2.11 -13.72 -9.98
N ASN A 180 -1.23 -14.38 -10.73
CA ASN A 180 -0.72 -15.70 -10.35
C ASN A 180 0.18 -15.58 -9.12
N THR A 181 -0.13 -16.33 -8.05
CA THR A 181 0.66 -16.37 -6.81
C THR A 181 1.51 -17.63 -6.66
N LEU A 182 1.44 -18.54 -7.61
CA LEU A 182 2.28 -19.73 -7.69
C LEU A 182 3.51 -19.39 -8.52
N ASN A 183 4.69 -19.83 -8.05
CA ASN A 183 5.91 -19.66 -8.82
C ASN A 183 5.99 -20.75 -9.91
N PRO A 184 5.83 -20.40 -11.20
CA PRO A 184 5.85 -21.38 -12.29
C PRO A 184 7.17 -22.16 -12.38
N LYS A 185 8.30 -21.55 -11.96
CA LYS A 185 9.63 -22.18 -11.96
C LYS A 185 9.79 -23.30 -10.90
N ARG A 186 8.87 -23.38 -9.93
CA ARG A 186 8.89 -24.38 -8.82
C ARG A 186 7.67 -25.30 -8.79
N ALA A 187 6.72 -25.07 -9.68
CA ALA A 187 5.48 -25.83 -9.73
C ALA A 187 5.60 -27.02 -10.69
N THR A 188 4.85 -28.10 -10.42
CA THR A 188 4.60 -29.16 -11.38
C THR A 188 3.66 -28.64 -12.48
N GLU A 189 3.74 -29.19 -13.70
CA GLU A 189 2.95 -28.74 -14.86
C GLU A 189 1.44 -28.56 -14.57
N ASP A 190 0.85 -29.43 -13.76
CA ASP A 190 -0.57 -29.38 -13.40
C ASP A 190 -0.94 -28.26 -12.39
N ARG A 191 0.02 -27.61 -11.73
CA ARG A 191 -0.21 -26.60 -10.67
C ARG A 191 0.63 -25.33 -10.83
N SER A 192 0.82 -24.90 -12.07
CA SER A 192 1.60 -23.68 -12.37
C SER A 192 0.84 -22.38 -12.07
N ARG A 193 -0.50 -22.42 -11.98
CA ARG A 193 -1.35 -21.23 -11.83
C ARG A 193 -2.42 -21.37 -10.78
N THR A 194 -2.81 -20.23 -10.17
CA THR A 194 -4.01 -20.18 -9.31
C THR A 194 -5.28 -20.39 -10.13
N ALA A 195 -6.29 -20.99 -9.52
CA ALA A 195 -7.51 -21.36 -10.22
C ALA A 195 -8.24 -20.18 -10.89
N ILE A 196 -8.24 -19.00 -10.26
CA ILE A 196 -8.87 -17.79 -10.82
C ILE A 196 -8.05 -17.23 -11.98
N ASN A 197 -6.72 -17.10 -11.83
CA ASN A 197 -5.84 -16.66 -12.90
C ASN A 197 -5.99 -17.57 -14.15
N LYS A 198 -5.97 -18.90 -13.96
CA LYS A 198 -6.19 -19.87 -15.04
C LYS A 198 -7.51 -19.67 -15.76
N LEU A 199 -8.61 -19.44 -15.01
CA LEU A 199 -9.93 -19.22 -15.62
C LEU A 199 -10.03 -17.90 -16.37
N ILE A 200 -9.35 -16.85 -15.92
CA ILE A 200 -9.28 -15.56 -16.63
C ILE A 200 -8.45 -15.72 -17.91
N ALA A 201 -7.30 -16.39 -17.84
CA ALA A 201 -6.50 -16.68 -19.02
C ALA A 201 -7.28 -17.53 -20.05
N GLU A 202 -8.03 -18.55 -19.60
CA GLU A 202 -8.89 -19.35 -20.45
C GLU A 202 -10.04 -18.54 -21.07
N LEU A 203 -10.64 -17.63 -20.30
CA LEU A 203 -11.67 -16.70 -20.79
C LEU A 203 -11.13 -15.85 -21.94
N LEU A 204 -9.94 -15.26 -21.74
CA LEU A 204 -9.26 -14.46 -22.78
C LEU A 204 -8.93 -15.30 -24.03
N GLY A 205 -8.50 -16.54 -23.87
CA GLY A 205 -8.22 -17.48 -24.96
C GLY A 205 -9.45 -17.92 -25.76
N HIS A 206 -10.67 -17.59 -25.32
CA HIS A 206 -11.91 -17.82 -26.08
C HIS A 206 -12.38 -16.60 -26.87
N LEU A 207 -11.71 -15.45 -26.73
CA LEU A 207 -12.15 -14.16 -27.28
C LEU A 207 -11.08 -13.63 -28.25
N ASP A 208 -11.09 -14.04 -29.49
CA ASP A 208 -10.11 -13.62 -30.50
C ASP A 208 -10.10 -12.10 -30.73
N ARG A 209 -11.25 -11.44 -30.48
CA ARG A 209 -11.43 -9.98 -30.55
C ARG A 209 -11.64 -9.38 -29.15
N GLY A 210 -11.01 -10.00 -28.15
CA GLY A 210 -11.11 -9.59 -26.76
C GLY A 210 -10.00 -8.63 -26.37
N GLN A 211 -10.37 -7.61 -25.58
CA GLN A 211 -9.42 -6.75 -24.88
C GLN A 211 -9.62 -6.86 -23.37
N TYR A 212 -8.52 -6.80 -22.64
CA TYR A 212 -8.50 -6.85 -21.19
C TYR A 212 -7.94 -5.55 -20.62
N VAL A 213 -8.67 -4.96 -19.68
CA VAL A 213 -8.26 -3.74 -18.98
C VAL A 213 -8.37 -3.99 -17.48
N GLY A 214 -7.22 -4.06 -16.81
CA GLY A 214 -7.14 -4.19 -15.36
C GLY A 214 -7.21 -2.83 -14.66
N TYR A 215 -8.04 -2.72 -13.64
CA TYR A 215 -8.12 -1.57 -12.73
C TYR A 215 -7.63 -1.97 -11.35
N THR A 216 -6.77 -1.17 -10.78
CA THR A 216 -6.30 -1.37 -9.39
C THR A 216 -5.81 -0.07 -8.78
N ALA A 217 -5.97 0.07 -7.47
CA ALA A 217 -5.36 1.13 -6.68
C ALA A 217 -3.91 0.80 -6.26
N THR A 218 -3.50 -0.49 -6.38
CA THR A 218 -2.21 -1.00 -5.92
C THR A 218 -1.55 -1.88 -6.99
N PRO A 219 -1.03 -1.28 -8.08
CA PRO A 219 -0.57 -2.01 -9.27
C PRO A 219 0.72 -2.81 -9.09
N PHE A 220 1.35 -2.75 -7.91
CA PHE A 220 2.65 -3.40 -7.67
C PHE A 220 2.66 -4.89 -8.02
N ALA A 221 1.57 -5.60 -7.69
CA ALA A 221 1.46 -7.02 -7.98
C ALA A 221 1.40 -7.32 -9.49
N ASN A 222 0.76 -6.45 -10.26
CA ASN A 222 0.53 -6.64 -11.69
C ASN A 222 1.82 -6.43 -12.51
N VAL A 223 2.72 -5.53 -12.06
CA VAL A 223 3.99 -5.27 -12.73
C VAL A 223 5.09 -6.27 -12.38
N PHE A 224 4.90 -7.08 -11.31
CA PHE A 224 5.81 -8.17 -10.96
C PHE A 224 5.52 -9.50 -11.68
N VAL A 225 4.45 -9.56 -12.44
CA VAL A 225 4.13 -10.71 -13.29
C VAL A 225 5.21 -10.88 -14.36
N SER A 226 5.46 -12.11 -14.80
CA SER A 226 6.46 -12.36 -15.85
C SER A 226 5.95 -11.88 -17.22
N PRO A 227 6.64 -10.95 -17.88
CA PRO A 227 6.27 -10.54 -19.23
C PRO A 227 6.50 -11.63 -20.29
N GLU A 228 7.34 -12.63 -19.99
CA GLU A 228 7.65 -13.76 -20.88
C GLU A 228 6.58 -14.84 -20.88
N ASP A 229 5.75 -14.89 -19.84
CA ASP A 229 4.66 -15.86 -19.73
C ASP A 229 3.45 -15.37 -20.55
N ALA A 230 3.27 -15.93 -21.75
CA ALA A 230 2.22 -15.55 -22.69
C ALA A 230 0.80 -15.77 -22.14
N GLU A 231 0.63 -16.66 -21.16
CA GLU A 231 -0.66 -16.93 -20.51
C GLU A 231 -0.86 -16.09 -19.24
N ASP A 232 0.15 -15.39 -18.73
CA ASP A 232 -0.01 -14.55 -17.54
C ASP A 232 -0.56 -13.16 -17.90
N ILE A 233 -1.25 -12.54 -16.95
CA ILE A 233 -1.97 -11.28 -17.16
C ILE A 233 -1.04 -10.12 -16.84
N PHE A 234 0.02 -9.97 -17.63
CA PHE A 234 0.94 -8.84 -17.59
C PHE A 234 0.34 -7.64 -18.36
N PRO A 235 0.45 -6.40 -17.86
CA PRO A 235 0.02 -5.19 -18.60
C PRO A 235 0.96 -4.92 -19.77
N ARG A 236 0.73 -5.58 -20.92
CA ARG A 236 1.67 -5.60 -22.05
C ARG A 236 1.72 -4.31 -22.85
N ASP A 237 0.53 -3.74 -23.13
CA ASP A 237 0.38 -2.70 -24.13
C ASP A 237 0.41 -1.31 -23.54
N PHE A 238 -0.20 -1.10 -22.36
CA PHE A 238 -0.25 0.21 -21.70
C PHE A 238 -0.42 0.10 -20.18
N ILE A 239 0.06 1.12 -19.49
CA ILE A 239 -0.28 1.42 -18.09
C ILE A 239 -0.63 2.90 -18.03
N ILE A 240 -1.79 3.23 -17.49
CA ILE A 240 -2.27 4.61 -17.34
C ILE A 240 -2.44 4.92 -15.87
N SER A 241 -1.70 5.90 -15.36
CA SER A 241 -1.88 6.45 -14.03
C SER A 241 -2.92 7.56 -14.08
N LEU A 242 -4.08 7.34 -13.44
CA LEU A 242 -5.14 8.35 -13.38
C LEU A 242 -4.77 9.43 -12.37
N SER A 243 -4.90 10.69 -12.77
CA SER A 243 -4.73 11.82 -11.86
C SER A 243 -5.85 11.87 -10.82
N ALA A 244 -5.50 12.19 -9.58
CA ALA A 244 -6.49 12.44 -8.55
C ALA A 244 -7.24 13.76 -8.84
N PRO A 245 -8.57 13.79 -8.70
CA PRO A 245 -9.32 15.05 -8.81
C PRO A 245 -8.90 16.06 -7.73
N PRO A 246 -9.04 17.37 -7.97
CA PRO A 246 -8.58 18.41 -7.03
C PRO A 246 -9.20 18.34 -5.63
N GLU A 247 -10.44 17.87 -5.54
CA GLU A 247 -11.18 17.73 -4.27
C GLU A 247 -10.80 16.46 -3.51
N TYR A 248 -10.03 15.55 -4.12
CA TYR A 248 -9.60 14.31 -3.47
C TYR A 248 -8.47 14.60 -2.48
N ARG A 249 -8.68 14.27 -1.22
CA ARG A 249 -7.69 14.39 -0.14
C ARG A 249 -6.88 13.10 -0.02
N GLY A 250 -5.73 13.08 -0.67
CA GLY A 250 -4.79 11.95 -0.65
C GLY A 250 -3.73 12.08 0.44
N GLY A 251 -2.61 11.36 0.29
CA GLY A 251 -1.53 11.30 1.28
C GLY A 251 -0.94 12.65 1.65
N ARG A 252 -0.74 13.53 0.68
CA ARG A 252 -0.22 14.90 0.90
C ARG A 252 -1.10 15.78 1.78
N ALA A 253 -2.38 15.45 1.95
CA ALA A 253 -3.26 16.19 2.85
C ALA A 253 -3.07 15.84 4.34
N TYR A 254 -2.45 14.70 4.64
CA TYR A 254 -2.34 14.16 6.00
C TYR A 254 -0.90 13.90 6.45
N HIS A 255 0.10 13.97 5.53
CA HIS A 255 1.51 13.70 5.80
C HIS A 255 2.39 14.89 5.45
N ASP A 256 3.41 15.12 6.25
CA ASP A 256 4.47 16.09 5.99
C ASP A 256 5.58 15.38 5.21
N PHE A 257 5.83 15.81 3.96
CA PHE A 257 6.87 15.24 3.09
C PHE A 257 8.14 16.07 3.06
N GLU A 258 8.06 17.31 3.48
CA GLU A 258 9.19 18.24 3.53
C GLU A 258 9.77 18.31 4.95
N GLU A 259 11.03 18.65 5.05
CA GLU A 259 11.66 18.88 6.35
C GLU A 259 11.13 20.19 6.95
N LEU A 260 10.37 20.06 8.04
CA LEU A 260 9.83 21.17 8.80
C LEU A 260 10.74 21.50 10.00
N THR A 261 10.89 22.79 10.31
CA THR A 261 11.47 23.25 11.57
C THR A 261 10.60 22.87 12.77
N ALA A 262 11.12 22.94 13.99
CA ALA A 262 10.34 22.63 15.19
C ALA A 262 9.12 23.56 15.36
N ALA A 263 9.22 24.84 14.97
CA ALA A 263 8.12 25.78 15.00
C ALA A 263 7.04 25.40 13.97
N GLU A 264 7.41 25.08 12.75
CA GLU A 264 6.50 24.67 11.67
C GLU A 264 5.78 23.37 12.03
N ARG A 265 6.47 22.39 12.63
CA ARG A 265 5.85 21.13 13.09
C ARG A 265 4.79 21.34 14.17
N SER A 266 4.85 22.42 14.95
CA SER A 266 3.87 22.73 15.98
C SER A 266 2.67 23.52 15.46
N ASP A 267 2.76 24.08 14.25
CA ASP A 267 1.72 24.92 13.64
C ASP A 267 0.76 24.07 12.77
N PRO A 268 -0.52 23.96 13.13
CA PRO A 268 -1.50 23.24 12.33
C PRO A 268 -1.80 23.89 10.98
N ALA A 269 -1.35 25.13 10.72
CA ALA A 269 -1.46 25.77 9.42
C ALA A 269 -0.43 25.22 8.42
N VAL A 270 0.73 24.78 8.91
CA VAL A 270 1.87 24.29 8.12
C VAL A 270 1.92 22.76 8.15
N SER A 271 1.99 22.16 9.34
CA SER A 271 2.14 20.71 9.49
C SER A 271 0.81 19.97 9.36
N ASN A 272 0.74 19.04 8.42
CA ASN A 272 -0.40 18.13 8.23
C ASN A 272 -0.48 17.13 9.39
N GLU A 273 0.66 16.64 9.87
CA GLU A 273 0.74 15.78 11.04
C GLU A 273 0.09 16.46 12.26
N ARG A 274 0.48 17.70 12.54
CA ARG A 274 -0.07 18.46 13.65
C ARG A 274 -1.57 18.71 13.52
N ALA A 275 -2.05 19.00 12.32
CA ALA A 275 -3.46 19.24 12.08
C ALA A 275 -4.31 17.98 12.26
N PHE A 276 -3.89 16.84 11.74
CA PHE A 276 -4.78 15.68 11.56
C PHE A 276 -4.41 14.45 12.37
N VAL A 277 -3.14 14.27 12.76
CA VAL A 277 -2.68 13.04 13.43
C VAL A 277 -2.65 13.20 14.93
N ARG A 278 -3.06 12.17 15.65
CA ARG A 278 -3.02 12.05 17.10
C ARG A 278 -2.33 10.73 17.45
N ASP A 279 -1.21 10.83 18.15
CA ASP A 279 -0.37 9.69 18.46
C ASP A 279 -1.04 8.76 19.47
N LEU A 280 -0.98 7.46 19.18
CA LEU A 280 -1.29 6.38 20.09
C LEU A 280 0.05 5.80 20.58
N MET A 281 0.34 6.06 21.85
CA MET A 281 1.62 5.68 22.47
C MET A 281 1.50 4.44 23.35
N ALA A 282 0.29 4.07 23.76
CA ALA A 282 0.04 2.87 24.55
C ALA A 282 0.42 1.61 23.77
N SER A 283 1.44 0.90 24.26
CA SER A 283 1.87 -0.37 23.68
C SER A 283 0.83 -1.48 23.93
N ASP A 284 0.99 -2.63 23.25
CA ASP A 284 0.10 -3.77 23.44
C ASP A 284 0.13 -4.33 24.89
N ASP A 285 1.22 -4.05 25.62
CA ASP A 285 1.41 -4.44 27.03
C ASP A 285 1.13 -3.28 28.01
N ALA A 286 0.58 -2.16 27.55
CA ALA A 286 0.29 -1.00 28.40
C ALA A 286 -0.86 -1.28 29.36
N ASP A 287 -0.97 -0.44 30.42
CA ASP A 287 -2.09 -0.51 31.33
C ASP A 287 -3.42 -0.34 30.55
N PRO A 288 -4.41 -1.22 30.79
CA PRO A 288 -5.73 -1.10 30.17
C PRO A 288 -6.36 0.29 30.29
N ASP A 289 -6.10 1.03 31.37
CA ASP A 289 -6.62 2.37 31.57
C ASP A 289 -5.95 3.40 30.62
N GLU A 290 -4.67 3.25 30.28
CA GLU A 290 -4.00 4.10 29.30
C GLU A 290 -4.58 3.89 27.89
N VAL A 291 -4.76 2.62 27.50
CA VAL A 291 -5.38 2.29 26.22
C VAL A 291 -6.84 2.76 26.15
N ASP A 292 -7.59 2.66 27.27
CA ASP A 292 -8.95 3.17 27.38
C ASP A 292 -9.01 4.70 27.26
N ALA A 293 -8.02 5.41 27.82
CA ALA A 293 -7.93 6.87 27.71
C ALA A 293 -7.68 7.32 26.25
N GLU A 294 -6.79 6.64 25.52
CA GLU A 294 -6.55 6.91 24.09
C GLU A 294 -7.81 6.67 23.25
N LEU A 295 -8.50 5.55 23.50
CA LEU A 295 -9.72 5.20 22.79
C LEU A 295 -10.85 6.19 23.11
N LEU A 296 -10.96 6.63 24.38
CA LEU A 296 -11.94 7.64 24.79
C LEU A 296 -11.71 8.99 24.08
N ARG A 297 -10.47 9.42 23.92
CA ARG A 297 -10.14 10.64 23.14
C ARG A 297 -10.61 10.52 21.69
N ALA A 298 -10.48 9.34 21.09
CA ALA A 298 -10.97 9.11 19.74
C ALA A 298 -12.50 9.12 19.67
N LEU A 299 -13.19 8.57 20.68
CA LEU A 299 -14.66 8.63 20.80
C LEU A 299 -15.14 10.09 21.01
N ASP A 300 -14.47 10.86 21.86
CA ASP A 300 -14.76 12.28 22.07
C ASP A 300 -14.61 13.07 20.75
N SER A 301 -13.56 12.77 19.97
CA SER A 301 -13.35 13.35 18.63
C SER A 301 -14.48 13.03 17.66
N PHE A 302 -14.96 11.78 17.69
CA PHE A 302 -16.08 11.33 16.86
C PHE A 302 -17.38 12.04 17.23
N VAL A 303 -17.73 12.11 18.52
CA VAL A 303 -18.94 12.80 18.97
C VAL A 303 -18.89 14.30 18.64
N LEU A 304 -17.75 14.95 18.91
CA LEU A 304 -17.59 16.38 18.65
C LEU A 304 -17.65 16.73 17.17
N SER A 305 -16.98 15.95 16.30
CA SER A 305 -17.04 16.17 14.85
C SER A 305 -18.45 15.97 14.30
N GLY A 306 -19.25 15.05 14.88
CA GLY A 306 -20.67 14.89 14.58
C GLY A 306 -21.49 16.11 14.96
N ALA A 307 -21.29 16.66 16.16
CA ALA A 307 -21.98 17.87 16.63
C ALA A 307 -21.64 19.09 15.74
N ILE A 308 -20.38 19.24 15.34
CA ILE A 308 -19.96 20.31 14.41
C ILE A 308 -20.66 20.15 13.05
N LYS A 309 -20.77 18.93 12.50
CA LYS A 309 -21.52 18.70 11.24
C LYS A 309 -22.98 19.11 11.34
N LEU A 310 -23.67 18.73 12.42
CA LEU A 310 -25.07 19.08 12.64
C LEU A 310 -25.25 20.59 12.82
N TRP A 311 -24.38 21.22 13.57
CA TRP A 311 -24.35 22.68 13.70
C TRP A 311 -24.15 23.36 12.34
N ARG A 312 -23.17 22.90 11.52
CA ARG A 312 -22.95 23.43 10.16
C ARG A 312 -24.20 23.30 9.29
N ALA A 313 -24.87 22.14 9.33
CA ALA A 313 -26.10 21.91 8.59
C ALA A 313 -27.26 22.82 9.06
N SER A 314 -27.28 23.23 10.33
CA SER A 314 -28.28 24.18 10.84
C SER A 314 -28.01 25.61 10.39
N VAL A 315 -26.74 25.98 10.17
CA VAL A 315 -26.34 27.29 9.66
C VAL A 315 -26.47 27.36 8.14
N ASP A 316 -26.07 26.29 7.45
CA ASP A 316 -26.15 26.14 6.00
C ASP A 316 -26.83 24.80 5.63
N PRO A 317 -28.15 24.82 5.38
CA PRO A 317 -28.89 23.61 4.99
C PRO A 317 -28.39 22.94 3.70
N GLY A 318 -27.66 23.65 2.83
CA GLY A 318 -27.05 23.09 1.63
C GLY A 318 -26.03 22.00 1.91
N LEU A 319 -25.43 21.99 3.11
CA LEU A 319 -24.47 20.98 3.57
C LEU A 319 -25.12 19.69 4.06
N SER A 320 -26.44 19.64 4.25
CA SER A 320 -27.13 18.47 4.83
C SER A 320 -26.90 17.18 4.03
N GLY A 321 -26.81 17.29 2.71
CA GLY A 321 -26.48 16.15 1.83
C GLY A 321 -25.08 15.58 2.06
N ALA A 322 -24.08 16.45 2.26
CA ALA A 322 -22.70 16.07 2.56
C ALA A 322 -22.57 15.42 3.94
N PHE A 323 -23.48 15.71 4.88
CA PHE A 323 -23.49 15.19 6.24
C PHE A 323 -24.49 14.04 6.46
N ARG A 324 -25.02 13.45 5.38
CA ARG A 324 -25.89 12.28 5.48
C ARG A 324 -25.27 11.16 6.32
N HIS A 325 -23.96 10.96 6.22
CA HIS A 325 -23.23 9.93 6.95
C HIS A 325 -22.20 10.53 7.91
N HIS A 326 -21.95 9.83 9.00
CA HIS A 326 -20.93 10.15 9.98
C HIS A 326 -20.38 8.87 10.59
N THR A 327 -19.11 8.57 10.34
CA THR A 327 -18.53 7.29 10.74
C THR A 327 -17.18 7.46 11.44
N MET A 328 -16.92 6.53 12.36
CA MET A 328 -15.62 6.27 12.94
C MET A 328 -15.16 4.88 12.55
N LEU A 329 -13.89 4.74 12.15
CA LEU A 329 -13.26 3.46 11.85
C LEU A 329 -12.30 3.06 12.97
N VAL A 330 -12.47 1.86 13.53
CA VAL A 330 -11.55 1.28 14.50
C VAL A 330 -10.92 0.03 13.93
N HIS A 331 -9.59 0.06 13.74
CA HIS A 331 -8.84 -0.95 13.03
C HIS A 331 -7.61 -1.37 13.84
N GLU A 332 -7.75 -2.40 14.67
CA GLU A 332 -6.71 -2.86 15.59
C GLU A 332 -6.19 -4.26 15.25
N SER A 333 -7.06 -5.19 14.87
CA SER A 333 -6.73 -6.60 14.66
C SER A 333 -7.29 -7.19 13.36
N VAL A 334 -6.88 -8.40 13.03
CA VAL A 334 -7.46 -9.23 11.95
C VAL A 334 -8.40 -10.30 12.50
N SER A 335 -8.33 -10.58 13.79
CA SER A 335 -9.07 -11.65 14.44
C SER A 335 -10.54 -11.26 14.68
N GLN A 336 -11.48 -12.10 14.25
CA GLN A 336 -12.90 -11.89 14.48
C GLN A 336 -13.27 -11.82 15.98
N LYS A 337 -12.59 -12.65 16.80
CA LYS A 337 -12.77 -12.61 18.25
C LYS A 337 -12.33 -11.27 18.84
N ALA A 338 -11.15 -10.79 18.42
CA ALA A 338 -10.66 -9.49 18.88
C ALA A 338 -11.60 -8.32 18.46
N HIS A 339 -12.27 -8.42 17.31
CA HIS A 339 -13.25 -7.42 16.91
C HIS A 339 -14.48 -7.41 17.82
N ALA A 340 -14.95 -8.58 18.23
CA ALA A 340 -16.10 -8.68 19.16
C ALA A 340 -15.72 -8.12 20.55
N ASP A 341 -14.53 -8.49 21.06
CA ASP A 341 -14.03 -8.01 22.35
C ASP A 341 -13.84 -6.48 22.33
N LEU A 342 -13.30 -5.94 21.23
CA LEU A 342 -13.12 -4.51 21.02
C LEU A 342 -14.47 -3.77 20.96
N ALA A 343 -15.46 -4.32 20.27
CA ALA A 343 -16.79 -3.73 20.21
C ALA A 343 -17.44 -3.65 21.61
N LEU A 344 -17.31 -4.72 22.40
CA LEU A 344 -17.77 -4.71 23.80
C LEU A 344 -17.02 -3.68 24.66
N ARG A 345 -15.72 -3.52 24.43
CA ARG A 345 -14.89 -2.51 25.10
C ARG A 345 -15.36 -1.09 24.76
N ILE A 346 -15.57 -0.80 23.47
CA ILE A 346 -16.09 0.49 23.00
C ILE A 346 -17.45 0.76 23.60
N GLY A 347 -18.37 -0.21 23.61
CA GLY A 347 -19.70 -0.05 24.21
C GLY A 347 -19.65 0.29 25.71
N ARG A 348 -18.73 -0.33 26.47
CA ARG A 348 -18.50 0.00 27.88
C ARG A 348 -17.95 1.40 28.06
N LEU A 349 -16.95 1.77 27.25
CA LEU A 349 -16.36 3.11 27.27
C LEU A 349 -17.36 4.19 26.90
N TRP A 350 -18.20 3.95 25.88
CA TRP A 350 -19.28 4.85 25.47
C TRP A 350 -20.24 5.15 26.63
N LYS A 351 -20.66 4.12 27.35
CA LYS A 351 -21.51 4.30 28.55
C LYS A 351 -20.79 5.05 29.66
N ARG A 352 -19.51 4.70 29.92
CA ARG A 352 -18.69 5.36 30.95
C ARG A 352 -18.33 6.81 30.61
N ALA A 353 -18.26 7.15 29.32
CA ALA A 353 -17.96 8.49 28.83
C ALA A 353 -18.98 9.53 29.30
N GLY A 354 -20.24 9.14 29.48
CA GLY A 354 -21.29 9.95 30.09
C GLY A 354 -21.56 11.24 29.34
N TYR A 355 -21.72 11.18 28.01
CA TYR A 355 -21.82 12.35 27.12
C TYR A 355 -22.96 13.33 27.47
N GLY A 356 -23.95 12.94 28.28
CA GLY A 356 -24.97 13.83 28.82
C GLY A 356 -24.56 14.54 30.13
N SER A 357 -23.33 14.36 30.62
CA SER A 357 -22.88 14.88 31.89
C SER A 357 -22.04 16.16 31.76
N PRO A 358 -22.01 17.05 32.81
CA PRO A 358 -21.12 18.21 32.83
C PRO A 358 -19.63 17.86 32.64
N ARG A 359 -19.20 16.69 33.17
CA ARG A 359 -17.81 16.22 33.01
C ARG A 359 -17.46 15.91 31.54
N ALA A 360 -18.35 15.30 30.79
CA ALA A 360 -18.15 15.06 29.38
C ALA A 360 -18.14 16.38 28.60
N ASN A 361 -19.03 17.30 28.91
CA ASN A 361 -19.02 18.64 28.31
C ASN A 361 -17.70 19.38 28.55
N GLY A 362 -17.09 19.23 29.72
CA GLY A 362 -15.75 19.76 30.01
C GLY A 362 -14.69 19.20 29.06
N ARG A 363 -14.61 17.86 28.90
CA ARG A 363 -13.66 17.19 27.98
C ARG A 363 -13.88 17.62 26.55
N LEU A 364 -15.14 17.66 26.09
CA LEU A 364 -15.46 18.04 24.71
C LEU A 364 -15.13 19.50 24.43
N ARG A 365 -15.34 20.40 25.44
CA ARG A 365 -14.95 21.81 25.36
C ARG A 365 -13.44 21.96 25.23
N GLU A 366 -12.67 21.26 26.07
CA GLU A 366 -11.20 21.25 25.98
C GLU A 366 -10.72 20.77 24.59
N LEU A 367 -11.33 19.72 24.07
CA LEU A 367 -11.03 19.19 22.75
C LEU A 367 -11.42 20.18 21.63
N PHE A 368 -12.55 20.85 21.75
CA PHE A 368 -12.98 21.86 20.79
C PHE A 368 -12.02 23.04 20.73
N GLU A 369 -11.75 23.68 21.88
CA GLU A 369 -10.92 24.90 21.97
C GLU A 369 -9.44 24.59 21.68
N GLY A 370 -8.92 23.46 22.19
CA GLY A 370 -7.51 23.10 22.06
C GLY A 370 -7.13 22.41 20.74
N ASP A 371 -8.08 21.88 19.99
CA ASP A 371 -7.83 21.10 18.78
C ASP A 371 -8.69 21.56 17.59
N PHE A 372 -10.00 21.29 17.60
CA PHE A 372 -10.85 21.47 16.42
C PHE A 372 -10.92 22.92 15.94
N LYS A 373 -11.08 23.86 16.84
CA LYS A 373 -11.14 25.29 16.53
C LYS A 373 -9.86 25.80 15.88
N ALA A 374 -8.70 25.38 16.41
CA ALA A 374 -7.40 25.75 15.87
C ALA A 374 -7.19 25.19 14.47
N VAL A 375 -7.51 23.90 14.25
CA VAL A 375 -7.36 23.26 12.93
C VAL A 375 -8.36 23.85 11.92
N THR A 376 -9.62 24.06 12.29
CA THR A 376 -10.61 24.68 11.42
C THR A 376 -10.20 26.11 11.01
N ALA A 377 -9.61 26.89 11.92
CA ALA A 377 -9.09 28.21 11.61
C ALA A 377 -7.87 28.17 10.66
N ALA A 378 -6.97 27.19 10.88
CA ALA A 378 -5.74 27.03 10.10
C ALA A 378 -5.98 26.44 8.70
N ARG A 379 -6.91 25.48 8.55
CA ARG A 379 -7.17 24.70 7.33
C ARG A 379 -8.41 25.17 6.58
N GLN A 380 -8.29 26.30 5.88
CA GLN A 380 -9.40 26.94 5.13
C GLN A 380 -9.51 26.37 3.71
N TRP A 381 -9.63 25.04 3.57
CA TRP A 381 -9.71 24.40 2.25
C TRP A 381 -11.02 24.68 1.49
N GLU A 382 -12.07 25.03 2.21
CA GLU A 382 -13.38 25.37 1.63
C GLU A 382 -13.79 26.77 2.13
N PRO A 383 -13.55 27.81 1.30
CA PRO A 383 -13.97 29.18 1.60
C PRO A 383 -15.49 29.25 1.82
N GLY A 384 -15.92 29.93 2.87
CA GLY A 384 -17.35 30.09 3.19
C GLY A 384 -17.96 29.00 4.07
N LEU A 385 -17.21 27.96 4.42
CA LEU A 385 -17.70 26.93 5.35
C LEU A 385 -17.98 27.51 6.72
N PRO A 386 -19.19 27.29 7.33
CA PRO A 386 -19.51 27.79 8.66
C PRO A 386 -18.53 27.31 9.74
N ARG A 387 -18.10 28.22 10.63
CA ARG A 387 -17.15 27.94 11.72
C ARG A 387 -17.76 28.36 13.03
N ALA A 388 -17.88 27.40 13.95
CA ALA A 388 -18.35 27.66 15.31
C ALA A 388 -17.36 28.57 16.05
N GLY A 389 -17.85 29.61 16.67
CA GLY A 389 -17.04 30.57 17.43
C GLY A 389 -16.63 30.02 18.80
N SER A 390 -17.48 29.21 19.40
CA SER A 390 -17.31 28.61 20.71
C SER A 390 -17.88 27.20 20.79
N PHE A 391 -17.50 26.45 21.81
CA PHE A 391 -18.11 25.14 22.11
C PHE A 391 -19.61 25.24 22.34
N ASP A 392 -20.10 26.38 22.89
CA ASP A 392 -21.50 26.56 23.21
C ASP A 392 -22.40 26.61 21.96
N ASP A 393 -21.83 26.93 20.80
CA ASP A 393 -22.53 26.87 19.52
C ASP A 393 -22.84 25.41 19.11
N VAL A 394 -21.95 24.46 19.43
CA VAL A 394 -22.05 23.05 18.99
C VAL A 394 -22.61 22.13 20.09
N ALA A 395 -22.50 22.51 21.35
CA ALA A 395 -22.94 21.68 22.48
C ALA A 395 -24.42 21.23 22.41
N PRO A 396 -25.38 22.07 21.93
CA PRO A 396 -26.78 21.66 21.80
C PRO A 396 -27.01 20.46 20.86
N PHE A 397 -26.09 20.22 19.93
CA PHE A 397 -26.20 19.15 18.93
C PHE A 397 -25.64 17.79 19.41
N ILE A 398 -24.96 17.75 20.57
CA ILE A 398 -24.40 16.51 21.12
C ILE A 398 -25.49 15.46 21.34
N GLY A 399 -26.64 15.85 21.90
CA GLY A 399 -27.78 14.95 22.13
C GLY A 399 -28.24 14.29 20.83
N GLU A 400 -28.39 15.06 19.75
CA GLU A 400 -28.81 14.54 18.45
C GLU A 400 -27.75 13.57 17.86
N VAL A 401 -26.45 13.84 18.05
CA VAL A 401 -25.39 12.90 17.66
C VAL A 401 -25.56 11.56 18.36
N LEU A 402 -25.81 11.56 19.66
CA LEU A 402 -26.00 10.34 20.45
C LEU A 402 -27.19 9.52 19.95
N ASP A 403 -28.31 10.19 19.67
CA ASP A 403 -29.52 9.54 19.16
C ASP A 403 -29.28 8.92 17.76
N LEU A 404 -28.55 9.61 16.89
CA LEU A 404 -28.21 9.13 15.55
C LEU A 404 -27.22 7.96 15.58
N VAL A 405 -26.28 7.95 16.53
CA VAL A 405 -25.21 6.94 16.60
C VAL A 405 -25.73 5.63 17.22
N LEU A 406 -26.70 5.66 18.12
CA LEU A 406 -27.22 4.44 18.74
C LEU A 406 -28.17 3.69 17.79
N ASN A 407 -28.02 2.36 17.74
CA ASN A 407 -28.99 1.50 17.07
C ASN A 407 -30.21 1.22 17.97
N SER A 408 -31.17 0.45 17.46
CA SER A 408 -32.39 0.04 18.21
C SER A 408 -32.09 -0.68 19.53
N ASN A 409 -30.90 -1.24 19.70
CA ASN A 409 -30.47 -1.92 20.93
C ASN A 409 -29.62 -1.02 21.86
N GLY A 410 -29.43 0.25 21.50
CA GLY A 410 -28.61 1.18 22.25
C GLY A 410 -27.08 1.00 22.07
N ASP A 411 -26.64 0.32 21.01
CA ASP A 411 -25.22 0.10 20.71
C ASP A 411 -24.71 1.09 19.64
N PRO A 412 -23.57 1.77 19.89
CA PRO A 412 -22.95 2.68 18.91
C PRO A 412 -22.13 1.93 17.84
N VAL A 413 -21.81 0.65 18.07
CA VAL A 413 -20.82 -0.11 17.31
C VAL A 413 -21.45 -1.11 16.35
N VAL A 414 -20.91 -1.19 15.15
CA VAL A 414 -21.18 -2.28 14.20
C VAL A 414 -19.89 -3.01 13.88
N VAL A 415 -19.88 -4.33 14.11
CA VAL A 415 -18.75 -5.19 13.75
C VAL A 415 -18.95 -5.70 12.32
N ILE A 416 -17.96 -5.45 11.46
CA ILE A 416 -17.97 -5.90 10.07
C ILE A 416 -16.96 -7.05 9.90
N ASN A 417 -17.43 -8.27 10.13
CA ASN A 417 -16.71 -9.52 9.95
C ASN A 417 -17.30 -10.26 8.75
N GLY A 418 -16.57 -10.49 7.80
CA GLY A 418 -16.83 -10.78 6.42
C GLY A 418 -17.48 -12.05 5.96
N ASP A 419 -18.17 -12.89 6.68
CA ASP A 419 -18.70 -14.17 6.18
C ASP A 419 -20.23 -14.30 6.13
N LYS A 420 -20.97 -13.30 6.60
CA LYS A 420 -22.43 -13.32 6.51
C LYS A 420 -22.91 -12.07 5.78
N GLU A 421 -23.51 -12.21 4.61
CA GLU A 421 -24.20 -11.15 3.85
C GLU A 421 -25.14 -10.31 4.72
N GLN A 422 -25.73 -10.90 5.75
CA GLN A 422 -26.59 -10.22 6.71
C GLN A 422 -25.90 -9.11 7.52
N GLN A 423 -24.55 -9.15 7.68
CA GLN A 423 -23.84 -8.12 8.42
C GLN A 423 -23.60 -6.87 7.57
N TYR A 424 -23.45 -7.02 6.25
CA TYR A 424 -23.34 -5.89 5.32
C TYR A 424 -24.68 -5.19 5.11
N ARG A 425 -25.80 -5.90 5.21
CA ARG A 425 -27.14 -5.30 5.17
C ARG A 425 -27.43 -4.37 6.36
N LYS A 426 -26.62 -4.45 7.44
CA LYS A 426 -26.74 -3.56 8.61
C LYS A 426 -26.12 -2.17 8.42
N VAL A 427 -25.34 -1.95 7.36
CA VAL A 427 -24.68 -0.68 7.06
C VAL A 427 -24.72 -0.45 5.54
N ASP A 428 -25.84 0.01 5.05
CA ASP A 428 -26.02 0.35 3.63
C ASP A 428 -26.02 1.87 3.45
N PHE A 429 -24.87 2.42 3.04
CA PHE A 429 -24.71 3.85 2.80
C PHE A 429 -25.59 4.38 1.66
N GLN A 430 -26.08 3.53 0.78
CA GLN A 430 -26.95 3.96 -0.32
C GLN A 430 -28.41 4.10 0.13
N ARG A 431 -28.87 3.20 1.01
CA ARG A 431 -30.28 3.11 1.44
C ARG A 431 -30.55 3.86 2.73
N GLU A 432 -29.58 3.89 3.68
CA GLU A 432 -29.78 4.40 5.02
C GLU A 432 -28.85 5.56 5.37
N ARG A 433 -29.27 6.40 6.32
CA ARG A 433 -28.39 7.36 7.00
C ARG A 433 -27.52 6.61 8.00
N VAL A 434 -26.20 6.60 7.80
CA VAL A 434 -25.27 5.83 8.65
C VAL A 434 -24.48 6.76 9.55
N TRP A 435 -24.74 6.67 10.85
CA TRP A 435 -23.98 7.33 11.93
C TRP A 435 -23.52 6.24 12.88
N ARG A 436 -22.32 5.70 12.73
CA ARG A 436 -21.87 4.48 13.43
C ARG A 436 -20.36 4.45 13.67
N ILE A 437 -19.96 3.70 14.70
CA ILE A 437 -18.59 3.26 14.93
C ILE A 437 -18.43 1.89 14.29
N LEU A 438 -17.51 1.77 13.34
CA LEU A 438 -17.28 0.56 12.56
C LEU A 438 -16.01 -0.13 13.06
N VAL A 439 -16.13 -1.37 13.51
CA VAL A 439 -15.00 -2.21 13.94
C VAL A 439 -14.83 -3.35 12.95
N GLY A 440 -13.62 -3.55 12.47
CA GLY A 440 -13.36 -4.67 11.55
C GLY A 440 -11.93 -4.81 11.09
N GLY A 441 -11.71 -5.87 10.32
CA GLY A 441 -10.41 -6.28 9.80
C GLY A 441 -10.22 -6.03 8.31
N THR A 442 -9.64 -7.02 7.62
CA THR A 442 -9.23 -6.97 6.22
C THR A 442 -10.36 -6.63 5.24
N LYS A 443 -11.61 -6.89 5.59
CA LYS A 443 -12.76 -6.61 4.70
C LYS A 443 -13.18 -5.14 4.71
N LEU A 444 -12.94 -4.41 5.78
CA LEU A 444 -13.08 -2.93 5.78
C LEU A 444 -11.98 -2.26 4.94
N SER A 445 -10.85 -2.92 4.76
CA SER A 445 -9.76 -2.38 3.94
C SER A 445 -10.02 -2.56 2.44
N ARG A 446 -10.78 -3.57 2.03
CA ARG A 446 -11.06 -3.85 0.60
C ARG A 446 -12.56 -3.95 0.35
N GLY A 447 -13.02 -3.16 -0.60
CA GLY A 447 -14.34 -3.36 -1.16
C GLY A 447 -15.54 -2.87 -0.36
N PHE A 448 -15.34 -2.08 0.66
CA PHE A 448 -16.40 -1.44 1.41
C PHE A 448 -16.24 0.08 1.31
N THR A 449 -17.19 0.76 0.69
CA THR A 449 -17.17 2.23 0.62
C THR A 449 -17.54 2.78 2.01
N LEU A 450 -16.66 3.60 2.59
CA LEU A 450 -16.90 4.31 3.84
C LEU A 450 -17.22 5.77 3.53
N GLU A 451 -18.42 6.19 3.87
CA GLU A 451 -18.85 7.58 3.73
C GLU A 451 -18.92 8.27 5.09
N GLY A 452 -18.71 9.58 5.10
CA GLY A 452 -18.80 10.38 6.32
C GLY A 452 -17.68 10.17 7.33
N LEU A 453 -16.57 9.50 7.00
CA LEU A 453 -15.49 9.16 7.92
C LEU A 453 -14.78 10.42 8.44
N THR A 454 -14.84 10.64 9.75
CA THR A 454 -14.16 11.75 10.44
C THR A 454 -13.07 11.27 11.39
N THR A 455 -13.27 10.13 12.06
CA THR A 455 -12.32 9.63 13.06
C THR A 455 -11.85 8.23 12.70
N THR A 456 -10.53 8.04 12.67
CA THR A 456 -9.92 6.74 12.46
C THR A 456 -9.02 6.41 13.65
N TYR A 457 -9.24 5.24 14.28
CA TYR A 457 -8.36 4.68 15.32
C TYR A 457 -7.61 3.49 14.72
N PHE A 458 -6.29 3.65 14.47
CA PHE A 458 -5.52 2.73 13.68
C PHE A 458 -4.27 2.21 14.43
N LYS A 459 -4.32 0.97 14.88
CA LYS A 459 -3.20 0.25 15.53
C LYS A 459 -2.73 -0.98 14.75
N ARG A 460 -3.44 -1.32 13.68
CA ARG A 460 -3.17 -2.54 12.93
C ARG A 460 -1.87 -2.47 12.14
N ARG A 461 -0.94 -3.37 12.46
CA ARG A 461 0.28 -3.57 11.71
C ARG A 461 0.05 -4.39 10.44
N ALA A 462 0.60 -3.92 9.33
CA ALA A 462 0.75 -4.68 8.08
C ALA A 462 2.20 -4.62 7.60
N MET A 463 2.66 -5.68 6.95
CA MET A 463 4.04 -5.84 6.44
C MET A 463 4.10 -5.68 4.92
N GLN A 464 3.00 -5.28 4.30
CA GLN A 464 2.83 -5.13 2.86
C GLN A 464 2.23 -3.75 2.59
N ALA A 465 2.86 -3.00 1.70
CA ALA A 465 2.45 -1.65 1.34
C ALA A 465 1.06 -1.63 0.69
N ASP A 466 0.78 -2.54 -0.25
CA ASP A 466 -0.53 -2.70 -0.88
C ASP A 466 -1.66 -2.88 0.15
N SER A 467 -1.43 -3.70 1.16
CA SER A 467 -2.40 -3.92 2.23
C SER A 467 -2.58 -2.70 3.12
N LEU A 468 -1.49 -1.99 3.45
CA LEU A 468 -1.54 -0.80 4.29
C LEU A 468 -2.21 0.37 3.55
N MET A 469 -1.89 0.59 2.27
CA MET A 469 -2.55 1.60 1.42
C MET A 469 -4.08 1.42 1.40
N GLN A 470 -4.55 0.20 1.21
CA GLN A 470 -5.98 -0.09 1.15
C GLN A 470 -6.71 0.09 2.50
N MET A 471 -5.95 0.12 3.61
CA MET A 471 -6.47 0.44 4.93
C MET A 471 -6.62 1.95 5.17
N GLY A 472 -5.97 2.80 4.36
CA GLY A 472 -6.03 4.25 4.43
C GLY A 472 -7.38 4.83 4.00
N ARG A 473 -8.44 4.45 4.68
CA ARG A 473 -9.83 4.83 4.35
C ARG A 473 -10.16 6.29 4.63
N TRP A 474 -9.28 7.01 5.32
CA TRP A 474 -9.40 8.46 5.53
C TRP A 474 -9.07 9.28 4.28
N PHE A 475 -8.41 8.70 3.28
CA PHE A 475 -8.27 9.33 1.96
C PHE A 475 -9.63 9.41 1.26
N GLY A 476 -9.84 10.45 0.46
CA GLY A 476 -11.07 10.60 -0.33
C GLY A 476 -11.70 11.99 -0.30
N TYR A 477 -12.93 12.07 -0.77
CA TYR A 477 -13.71 13.32 -0.77
C TYR A 477 -14.31 13.56 0.62
N ARG A 478 -14.20 14.80 1.11
CA ARG A 478 -14.68 15.19 2.44
C ARG A 478 -15.36 16.58 2.39
N PRO A 479 -16.37 16.79 1.52
CA PRO A 479 -16.99 18.09 1.35
C PRO A 479 -17.63 18.56 2.66
N GLY A 480 -17.30 19.76 3.06
CA GLY A 480 -17.84 20.42 4.26
C GLY A 480 -17.26 19.94 5.61
N TYR A 481 -16.34 18.93 5.63
CA TYR A 481 -15.80 18.38 6.87
C TYR A 481 -14.35 17.90 6.83
N CYS A 482 -13.56 18.33 5.84
CA CYS A 482 -12.13 17.98 5.75
C CYS A 482 -11.35 18.35 7.01
N ASP A 483 -11.63 19.50 7.58
CA ASP A 483 -11.00 20.02 8.81
C ASP A 483 -11.36 19.25 10.07
N LEU A 484 -12.40 18.42 10.03
CA LEU A 484 -12.86 17.60 11.16
C LEU A 484 -12.22 16.20 11.22
N VAL A 485 -11.42 15.83 10.23
CA VAL A 485 -10.77 14.52 10.21
C VAL A 485 -9.70 14.40 11.30
N ARG A 486 -9.71 13.29 12.05
CA ARG A 486 -8.66 12.97 13.02
C ARG A 486 -8.22 11.53 12.89
N LEU A 487 -6.90 11.34 12.79
CA LEU A 487 -6.23 10.06 12.60
C LEU A 487 -5.46 9.70 13.87
N PHE A 488 -6.01 8.81 14.66
CA PHE A 488 -5.34 8.24 15.83
C PHE A 488 -4.48 7.08 15.37
N MET A 489 -3.16 7.25 15.35
CA MET A 489 -2.21 6.29 14.79
C MET A 489 -1.18 5.81 15.80
N ALA A 490 -0.91 4.51 15.81
CA ALA A 490 0.13 3.93 16.66
C ALA A 490 1.54 4.24 16.14
N ARG A 491 2.39 4.81 17.02
CA ARG A 491 3.76 5.26 16.72
C ARG A 491 4.85 4.33 17.24
N GLY A 492 4.53 3.40 18.09
CA GLY A 492 5.54 2.59 18.79
C GLY A 492 5.20 1.12 18.86
N ILE A 493 4.71 0.52 17.76
CA ILE A 493 4.32 -0.89 17.75
C ILE A 493 5.56 -1.78 17.88
N LYS A 494 5.65 -2.56 18.95
CA LYS A 494 6.73 -3.50 19.17
C LYS A 494 6.72 -4.62 18.11
N GLY A 495 7.87 -4.82 17.47
CA GLY A 495 8.12 -5.92 16.56
C GLY A 495 8.84 -7.09 17.22
N ARG A 496 9.40 -7.98 16.41
CA ARG A 496 10.27 -9.04 16.90
C ARG A 496 11.64 -8.46 17.29
N GLY A 497 12.13 -8.79 18.48
CA GLY A 497 13.40 -8.30 19.00
C GLY A 497 13.31 -6.80 19.38
N ARG A 498 14.25 -5.99 18.91
CA ARG A 498 14.32 -4.53 19.19
C ARG A 498 13.61 -3.67 18.13
N GLN A 499 12.91 -4.27 17.20
CA GLN A 499 12.26 -3.54 16.10
C GLN A 499 11.00 -2.84 16.61
N VAL A 500 10.86 -1.57 16.27
CA VAL A 500 9.68 -0.75 16.54
C VAL A 500 9.14 -0.26 15.19
N TYR A 501 7.84 -0.24 15.03
CA TYR A 501 7.18 0.21 13.82
C TYR A 501 6.35 1.45 14.13
N ASP A 502 6.51 2.47 13.32
CA ASP A 502 5.72 3.69 13.29
C ASP A 502 4.77 3.62 12.08
N LEU A 503 3.47 3.68 12.32
CA LEU A 503 2.49 3.59 11.23
C LEU A 503 2.40 4.89 10.44
N TYR A 504 2.63 6.04 11.06
CA TYR A 504 2.67 7.31 10.33
C TYR A 504 3.86 7.35 9.37
N GLU A 505 5.06 6.96 9.83
CA GLU A 505 6.24 6.80 8.99
C GLU A 505 5.98 5.80 7.84
N ALA A 506 5.31 4.68 8.15
CA ALA A 506 4.97 3.68 7.15
C ALA A 506 4.05 4.22 6.05
N PHE A 507 3.00 4.98 6.40
CA PHE A 507 2.14 5.63 5.42
C PHE A 507 2.86 6.70 4.63
N GLY A 508 3.72 7.52 5.26
CA GLY A 508 4.55 8.50 4.58
C GLY A 508 5.48 7.86 3.53
N ALA A 509 6.15 6.78 3.91
CA ALA A 509 7.01 6.01 3.00
C ALA A 509 6.24 5.43 1.81
N ILE A 510 5.06 4.84 2.05
CA ILE A 510 4.21 4.30 0.98
C ILE A 510 3.78 5.41 0.00
N MET A 511 3.39 6.58 0.51
CA MET A 511 2.97 7.69 -0.33
C MET A 511 4.12 8.16 -1.23
N LYS A 512 5.33 8.19 -0.71
CA LYS A 512 6.53 8.53 -1.49
C LYS A 512 6.84 7.44 -2.52
N ASP A 513 6.80 6.17 -2.13
CA ASP A 513 6.96 5.04 -3.05
C ASP A 513 5.93 5.10 -4.20
N GLU A 514 4.69 5.46 -3.88
CA GLU A 514 3.60 5.60 -4.86
C GLU A 514 3.83 6.81 -5.78
N GLU A 515 4.28 7.96 -5.27
CA GLU A 515 4.61 9.12 -6.09
C GLU A 515 5.77 8.83 -7.06
N ASP A 516 6.85 8.22 -6.56
CA ASP A 516 7.99 7.80 -7.37
C ASP A 516 7.57 6.80 -8.46
N PHE A 517 6.68 5.87 -8.12
CA PHE A 517 6.12 4.92 -9.07
C PHE A 517 5.23 5.60 -10.13
N ARG A 518 4.37 6.53 -9.74
CA ARG A 518 3.53 7.31 -10.67
C ARG A 518 4.35 8.13 -11.63
N ALA A 519 5.42 8.77 -11.16
CA ALA A 519 6.34 9.52 -12.01
C ALA A 519 6.95 8.63 -13.11
N GLN A 520 7.29 7.38 -12.79
CA GLN A 520 7.73 6.42 -13.80
C GLN A 520 6.62 6.02 -14.77
N LEU A 521 5.39 5.85 -14.29
CA LEU A 521 4.27 5.47 -15.15
C LEU A 521 3.90 6.55 -16.17
N GLU A 522 4.28 7.81 -15.97
CA GLU A 522 4.06 8.89 -16.94
C GLU A 522 4.70 8.60 -18.29
N VAL A 523 5.82 7.87 -18.33
CA VAL A 523 6.48 7.45 -19.57
C VAL A 523 5.57 6.59 -20.44
N PHE A 524 4.77 5.71 -19.82
CA PHE A 524 3.83 4.81 -20.52
C PHE A 524 2.54 5.52 -20.96
N SER A 525 2.30 6.75 -20.48
CA SER A 525 1.15 7.57 -20.88
C SER A 525 1.41 8.39 -22.14
N GLN A 526 2.66 8.42 -22.62
CA GLN A 526 3.03 9.13 -23.85
C GLN A 526 2.55 8.35 -25.06
N VAL A 527 1.94 9.06 -25.99
CA VAL A 527 1.44 8.48 -27.25
C VAL A 527 2.15 9.07 -28.47
N GLN A 528 2.28 8.28 -29.49
CA GLN A 528 2.76 8.69 -30.82
C GLN A 528 1.65 9.44 -31.59
N GLU A 529 1.97 9.97 -32.76
CA GLU A 529 1.00 10.71 -33.62
C GLU A 529 -0.19 9.85 -34.04
N ASP A 530 -0.01 8.55 -34.17
CA ASP A 530 -1.05 7.57 -34.49
C ASP A 530 -1.89 7.13 -33.28
N GLY A 531 -1.60 7.65 -32.06
CA GLY A 531 -2.26 7.30 -30.81
C GLY A 531 -1.72 6.03 -30.14
N ALA A 532 -0.72 5.36 -30.70
CA ALA A 532 -0.09 4.20 -30.07
C ALA A 532 0.81 4.64 -28.88
N PRO A 533 0.95 3.83 -27.83
CA PRO A 533 1.90 4.11 -26.75
C PRO A 533 3.33 4.28 -27.27
N ALA A 534 4.02 5.35 -26.86
CA ALA A 534 5.41 5.58 -27.23
C ALA A 534 6.36 4.54 -26.62
N VAL A 535 6.05 4.08 -25.41
CA VAL A 535 6.76 3.02 -24.69
C VAL A 535 5.72 2.04 -24.12
N ARG A 536 5.92 0.76 -24.34
CA ARG A 536 5.04 -0.28 -23.79
C ARG A 536 5.69 -0.93 -22.57
N PRO A 537 4.91 -1.31 -21.55
CA PRO A 537 5.43 -2.00 -20.36
C PRO A 537 6.13 -3.32 -20.67
N ILE A 538 5.76 -3.99 -21.76
CA ILE A 538 6.42 -5.23 -22.22
C ILE A 538 7.87 -4.97 -22.67
N ASP A 539 8.15 -3.79 -23.22
CA ASP A 539 9.47 -3.43 -23.73
C ASP A 539 10.38 -2.92 -22.60
N VAL A 540 9.81 -2.18 -21.65
CA VAL A 540 10.53 -1.62 -20.49
C VAL A 540 9.66 -1.82 -19.23
N PRO A 541 9.87 -2.87 -18.44
CA PRO A 541 9.11 -3.10 -17.22
C PRO A 541 9.31 -1.97 -16.20
N PRO A 542 8.22 -1.49 -15.56
CA PRO A 542 8.33 -0.43 -14.56
C PRO A 542 9.05 -0.90 -13.29
N LEU A 543 9.74 0.03 -12.61
CA LEU A 543 10.39 -0.20 -11.33
C LEU A 543 9.41 0.12 -10.20
N VAL A 544 9.42 -0.70 -9.15
CA VAL A 544 8.64 -0.45 -7.92
C VAL A 544 9.59 -0.06 -6.80
N PHE A 545 9.29 1.07 -6.14
CA PHE A 545 10.11 1.62 -5.06
C PHE A 545 9.76 1.03 -3.69
N GLN A 546 10.70 1.06 -2.76
CA GLN A 546 10.54 0.61 -1.39
C GLN A 546 11.45 1.41 -0.46
N GLN A 547 10.92 2.46 0.18
CA GLN A 547 11.65 3.30 1.12
C GLN A 547 12.01 2.56 2.42
N LEU A 548 11.06 1.81 2.97
CA LEU A 548 11.26 1.06 4.21
C LEU A 548 11.56 -0.42 3.94
N PRO A 549 12.76 -0.93 4.31
CA PRO A 549 13.17 -2.30 4.00
C PRO A 549 12.27 -3.39 4.58
N TRP A 550 11.52 -3.10 5.64
CA TRP A 550 10.61 -4.05 6.26
C TRP A 550 9.22 -4.08 5.63
N LEU A 551 8.82 -3.01 4.90
CA LEU A 551 7.51 -2.84 4.30
C LEU A 551 7.58 -3.18 2.81
N ARG A 552 7.22 -4.41 2.46
CA ARG A 552 7.29 -4.88 1.08
C ARG A 552 6.17 -4.27 0.23
N PRO A 553 6.40 -4.04 -1.06
CA PRO A 553 5.35 -3.55 -1.98
C PRO A 553 4.09 -4.42 -1.96
N THR A 554 4.25 -5.76 -2.01
CA THR A 554 3.15 -6.73 -1.95
C THR A 554 3.60 -8.05 -1.30
N SER A 555 2.80 -9.10 -1.37
CA SER A 555 3.14 -10.41 -0.81
C SER A 555 4.30 -11.07 -1.56
N ARG A 556 5.09 -11.88 -0.83
CA ARG A 556 6.22 -12.64 -1.44
C ARG A 556 5.79 -13.51 -2.60
N THR A 557 4.59 -14.08 -2.52
CA THR A 557 4.06 -14.97 -3.55
C THR A 557 3.73 -14.25 -4.85
N LYS A 558 3.43 -12.94 -4.80
CA LYS A 558 3.21 -12.09 -5.97
C LYS A 558 4.52 -11.48 -6.52
N MET A 559 5.61 -11.55 -5.73
CA MET A 559 6.93 -11.01 -6.08
C MET A 559 7.91 -12.09 -6.56
N TYR A 560 7.42 -13.24 -7.03
CA TYR A 560 8.29 -14.36 -7.40
C TYR A 560 9.25 -14.04 -8.57
N ASN A 561 8.87 -13.10 -9.42
CA ASN A 561 9.65 -12.64 -10.58
C ASN A 561 10.37 -11.29 -10.30
N ALA A 562 10.21 -10.70 -9.11
CA ALA A 562 10.85 -9.44 -8.78
C ALA A 562 12.32 -9.65 -8.40
N GLU A 563 13.18 -8.78 -8.89
CA GLU A 563 14.57 -8.66 -8.44
C GLU A 563 14.70 -7.39 -7.61
N LEU A 564 15.44 -7.49 -6.49
CA LEU A 564 15.75 -6.34 -5.67
C LEU A 564 16.98 -5.62 -6.23
N ASP A 565 16.85 -4.31 -6.47
CA ASP A 565 17.95 -3.42 -6.75
C ASP A 565 17.96 -2.26 -5.75
N TYR A 566 19.11 -1.65 -5.54
CA TYR A 566 19.23 -0.49 -4.66
C TYR A 566 19.38 0.78 -5.49
N CYS A 567 18.43 1.69 -5.31
CA CYS A 567 18.51 3.07 -5.78
C CYS A 567 18.52 3.93 -4.52
N GLY A 568 19.67 4.29 -4.00
CA GLY A 568 19.73 4.92 -2.71
C GLY A 568 20.48 6.24 -2.69
N VAL A 569 20.14 7.07 -1.73
CA VAL A 569 20.93 8.23 -1.34
C VAL A 569 22.19 7.71 -0.66
N GLY A 570 23.35 8.15 -1.10
CA GLY A 570 24.63 7.89 -0.46
C GLY A 570 24.70 8.45 0.97
N GLY A 571 25.86 8.33 1.61
CA GLY A 571 26.16 8.94 2.90
C GLY A 571 25.62 8.20 4.12
N ARG A 572 24.89 7.10 3.98
CA ARG A 572 24.40 6.27 5.10
C ARG A 572 25.15 4.96 5.22
N LEU A 573 25.57 4.63 6.44
CA LEU A 573 26.24 3.36 6.72
C LEU A 573 25.27 2.19 6.73
N GLN A 574 25.54 1.17 5.90
CA GLN A 574 24.86 -0.10 5.87
C GLN A 574 25.74 -1.21 6.42
N ASP A 575 25.19 -2.00 7.34
CA ASP A 575 25.87 -3.16 7.94
C ASP A 575 25.61 -4.41 7.12
N PHE A 576 26.66 -5.21 6.89
CA PHE A 576 26.59 -6.50 6.23
C PHE A 576 27.03 -7.64 7.19
N PRO A 577 26.21 -7.96 8.21
CA PRO A 577 26.57 -8.93 9.25
C PRO A 577 26.31 -10.39 8.85
N ARG A 578 25.73 -10.67 7.70
CA ARG A 578 25.19 -11.98 7.30
C ARG A 578 26.25 -12.90 6.71
N GLN A 579 27.31 -13.13 7.45
CA GLN A 579 28.34 -14.07 7.05
C GLN A 579 27.89 -15.53 7.31
N PRO A 580 28.40 -16.51 6.54
CA PRO A 580 28.12 -17.92 6.76
C PRO A 580 28.47 -18.34 8.19
N GLU A 581 27.81 -19.39 8.67
CA GLU A 581 28.21 -20.02 9.93
C GLU A 581 29.65 -20.53 9.84
N ARG A 582 30.34 -20.52 10.98
CA ARG A 582 31.66 -21.07 11.07
C ARG A 582 31.62 -22.58 10.85
N GLY A 583 32.10 -23.06 9.71
CA GLY A 583 32.35 -24.47 9.48
C GLY A 583 33.74 -24.86 9.96
N ASP A 584 34.61 -25.22 9.04
CA ASP A 584 36.02 -25.54 9.23
C ASP A 584 36.98 -24.34 9.28
N GLY A 585 36.42 -23.11 9.21
CA GLY A 585 37.18 -21.87 9.13
C GLY A 585 37.60 -21.44 7.70
N SER A 586 37.30 -22.25 6.68
CA SER A 586 37.74 -21.98 5.30
C SER A 586 37.16 -20.67 4.74
N VAL A 587 35.97 -20.28 5.18
CA VAL A 587 35.32 -18.99 4.82
C VAL A 587 36.10 -17.83 5.44
N ASN A 588 36.50 -17.92 6.70
CA ASN A 588 37.27 -16.89 7.38
C ASN A 588 38.65 -16.72 6.74
N ILE A 589 39.33 -17.82 6.40
CA ILE A 589 40.62 -17.79 5.66
C ILE A 589 40.44 -17.04 4.33
N LYS A 590 39.39 -17.35 3.58
CA LYS A 590 39.08 -16.69 2.32
C LYS A 590 38.82 -15.20 2.51
N HIS A 591 37.97 -14.82 3.47
CA HIS A 591 37.62 -13.43 3.72
C HIS A 591 38.83 -12.60 4.20
N PHE A 592 39.63 -13.17 5.10
CA PHE A 592 40.86 -12.51 5.53
C PHE A 592 41.84 -12.34 4.37
N GLY A 593 42.01 -13.36 3.53
CA GLY A 593 42.83 -13.32 2.33
C GLY A 593 42.47 -12.21 1.33
N LEU A 594 41.19 -11.81 1.27
CA LEU A 594 40.75 -10.70 0.40
C LEU A 594 41.31 -9.33 0.83
N VAL A 595 41.48 -9.10 2.13
CA VAL A 595 41.93 -7.80 2.69
C VAL A 595 43.39 -7.84 3.15
N ARG A 596 43.98 -9.01 3.25
CA ARG A 596 45.38 -9.23 3.65
C ARG A 596 46.39 -8.36 2.88
N PRO A 597 46.31 -8.21 1.55
CA PRO A 597 47.22 -7.37 0.78
C PRO A 597 47.28 -5.92 1.27
N TRP A 598 46.21 -5.35 1.81
CA TRP A 598 46.21 -3.98 2.32
C TRP A 598 47.12 -3.78 3.52
N PHE A 599 47.37 -4.82 4.30
CA PHE A 599 48.30 -4.82 5.43
C PHE A 599 49.75 -5.11 4.98
N GLU A 600 49.93 -6.06 4.08
CA GLU A 600 51.25 -6.42 3.52
C GLU A 600 51.86 -5.24 2.76
N ASP A 601 51.05 -4.52 1.97
CA ASP A 601 51.45 -3.32 1.21
C ASP A 601 51.50 -2.06 2.11
N ARG A 602 51.26 -2.17 3.40
CA ARG A 602 51.26 -1.07 4.39
C ARG A 602 50.38 0.13 3.95
N ARG A 603 49.19 -0.13 3.41
CA ARG A 603 48.28 0.93 2.90
C ARG A 603 47.59 1.74 4.00
N PHE A 604 47.51 1.22 5.22
CA PHE A 604 46.94 1.96 6.35
C PHE A 604 47.87 3.02 6.83
N GLY A 605 47.38 4.29 6.85
CA GLY A 605 48.12 5.47 7.33
C GLY A 605 48.40 5.44 8.83
N ALA A 606 48.85 6.61 9.35
CA ALA A 606 49.04 6.81 10.77
C ALA A 606 47.73 6.67 11.55
N VAL A 607 47.83 6.50 12.86
CA VAL A 607 46.67 6.50 13.74
C VAL A 607 46.14 7.92 13.91
N GLU A 608 44.86 8.11 13.64
CA GLU A 608 44.13 9.36 13.76
C GLU A 608 43.00 9.26 14.77
N GLU A 609 42.50 10.42 15.24
CA GLU A 609 41.35 10.51 16.12
C GLU A 609 40.11 10.90 15.35
N PHE A 610 39.01 10.08 15.47
CA PHE A 610 37.73 10.26 14.84
C PHE A 610 36.69 10.63 15.88
N GLU A 611 35.99 11.74 15.66
CA GLU A 611 34.93 12.23 16.56
C GLU A 611 33.58 11.54 16.29
N TYR A 612 32.82 11.41 17.36
CA TYR A 612 31.41 10.96 17.29
C TYR A 612 30.60 11.63 18.38
N ARG A 613 29.29 11.76 18.18
CA ARG A 613 28.35 12.24 19.19
C ARG A 613 27.77 11.05 19.97
N ASP A 614 27.96 11.04 21.27
CA ASP A 614 27.29 10.05 22.14
C ASP A 614 25.79 10.34 22.18
N ALA A 615 24.97 9.40 21.66
CA ALA A 615 23.52 9.55 21.53
C ALA A 615 22.80 9.73 22.88
N ARG A 616 23.40 9.24 23.99
CA ARG A 616 22.81 9.28 25.33
C ARG A 616 23.14 10.58 26.05
N THR A 617 24.35 11.09 25.89
CA THR A 617 24.85 12.25 26.63
C THR A 617 24.91 13.53 25.80
N GLY A 618 24.80 13.42 24.47
CA GLY A 618 24.98 14.54 23.53
C GLY A 618 26.42 15.04 23.40
N ARG A 619 27.38 14.47 24.15
CA ARG A 619 28.77 14.90 24.19
C ARG A 619 29.54 14.37 22.96
N ILE A 620 30.49 15.18 22.49
CA ILE A 620 31.43 14.74 21.47
C ILE A 620 32.57 13.99 22.18
N ASN A 621 32.83 12.80 21.70
CA ASN A 621 33.92 11.91 22.14
C ASN A 621 34.74 11.52 20.90
N SER A 622 35.90 10.89 21.12
CA SER A 622 36.76 10.41 20.02
C SER A 622 37.08 8.91 20.17
N PHE A 623 37.48 8.31 19.08
CA PHE A 623 38.13 7.00 19.02
C PHE A 623 39.27 7.04 18.02
N ARG A 624 40.26 6.16 18.22
CA ARG A 624 41.42 6.03 17.34
C ARG A 624 41.13 5.08 16.19
N GLY A 625 41.74 5.34 15.03
CA GLY A 625 41.65 4.46 13.86
C GLY A 625 42.69 4.79 12.80
N ARG A 626 42.79 3.93 11.81
CA ARG A 626 43.65 4.14 10.62
C ARG A 626 42.80 4.07 9.36
N VAL A 627 43.18 4.82 8.34
CA VAL A 627 42.48 4.82 7.05
C VAL A 627 43.43 4.36 5.94
N ALA A 628 42.92 3.52 5.05
CA ALA A 628 43.57 3.18 3.78
C ALA A 628 42.66 3.64 2.62
N ILE A 629 43.27 4.15 1.55
CA ILE A 629 42.58 4.51 0.33
C ILE A 629 42.74 3.39 -0.69
N ILE A 630 41.59 2.85 -1.13
CA ILE A 630 41.49 1.71 -2.05
C ILE A 630 40.76 2.13 -3.30
N SER A 631 41.27 1.80 -4.49
CA SER A 631 40.57 2.12 -5.74
C SER A 631 39.22 1.40 -5.86
N ALA A 632 38.27 2.01 -6.59
CA ALA A 632 36.94 1.43 -6.81
C ALA A 632 37.02 0.02 -7.43
N ASN A 633 37.90 -0.20 -8.39
CA ASN A 633 38.09 -1.49 -9.05
C ASN A 633 38.62 -2.59 -8.10
N GLU A 634 39.56 -2.23 -7.22
CA GLU A 634 40.10 -3.17 -6.24
C GLU A 634 39.04 -3.50 -5.19
N MET A 635 38.35 -2.49 -4.65
CA MET A 635 37.26 -2.67 -3.70
C MET A 635 36.16 -3.56 -4.29
N ARG A 636 35.79 -3.35 -5.54
CA ARG A 636 34.76 -4.13 -6.25
C ARG A 636 35.15 -5.62 -6.32
N ARG A 637 36.43 -5.94 -6.58
CA ARG A 637 36.93 -7.31 -6.55
C ARG A 637 36.88 -7.92 -5.15
N VAL A 638 37.31 -7.19 -4.15
CA VAL A 638 37.31 -7.61 -2.75
C VAL A 638 35.89 -7.92 -2.30
N LEU A 639 34.95 -6.98 -2.51
CA LEU A 639 33.54 -7.17 -2.13
C LEU A 639 32.87 -8.33 -2.86
N GLY A 640 33.19 -8.54 -4.13
CA GLY A 640 32.69 -9.69 -4.92
C GLY A 640 33.22 -11.05 -4.47
N GLY A 641 34.33 -11.06 -3.72
CA GLY A 641 34.94 -12.28 -3.19
C GLY A 641 34.32 -12.81 -1.91
N PHE A 642 33.55 -11.99 -1.17
CA PHE A 642 32.90 -12.39 0.07
C PHE A 642 31.80 -13.42 -0.15
N ARG A 643 31.68 -14.36 0.78
CA ARG A 643 30.59 -15.34 0.84
C ARG A 643 29.60 -14.96 1.92
N TRP A 644 28.35 -15.30 1.69
CA TRP A 644 27.23 -14.93 2.54
C TRP A 644 26.43 -16.14 2.99
N VAL A 645 25.67 -16.00 4.09
CA VAL A 645 24.73 -17.03 4.55
C VAL A 645 23.70 -17.34 3.45
N GLU A 646 23.26 -18.58 3.39
CA GLU A 646 22.24 -19.01 2.44
C GLU A 646 20.98 -18.12 2.50
N GLY A 647 20.50 -17.69 1.33
CA GLY A 647 19.34 -16.81 1.21
C GLY A 647 19.64 -15.31 1.36
N PHE A 648 20.91 -14.89 1.51
CA PHE A 648 21.31 -13.50 1.40
C PHE A 648 21.97 -13.20 0.04
N ASP A 649 21.42 -12.23 -0.68
CA ASP A 649 21.93 -11.79 -1.98
C ASP A 649 22.64 -10.44 -1.86
N PHE A 650 23.94 -10.40 -2.15
CA PHE A 650 24.76 -9.18 -2.13
C PHE A 650 24.90 -8.53 -3.52
N ARG A 651 24.43 -9.20 -4.58
CA ARG A 651 24.53 -8.70 -5.97
C ARG A 651 23.88 -7.32 -6.17
N PRO A 652 22.72 -7.00 -5.55
CA PRO A 652 22.15 -5.65 -5.66
C PRO A 652 23.09 -4.55 -5.17
N THR A 653 23.80 -4.80 -4.06
CA THR A 653 24.81 -3.83 -3.55
C THR A 653 25.97 -3.67 -4.55
N LEU A 654 26.43 -4.78 -5.15
CA LEU A 654 27.48 -4.71 -6.16
C LEU A 654 27.03 -3.96 -7.41
N ARG A 655 25.80 -4.17 -7.90
CA ARG A 655 25.23 -3.41 -9.03
C ARG A 655 25.14 -1.91 -8.73
N MET A 656 24.76 -1.52 -7.50
CA MET A 656 24.71 -0.13 -7.08
C MET A 656 26.10 0.51 -7.09
N ILE A 657 27.13 -0.20 -6.60
CA ILE A 657 28.54 0.23 -6.64
C ILE A 657 29.00 0.38 -8.10
N ASP A 658 28.71 -0.58 -8.96
CA ASP A 658 29.06 -0.56 -10.39
C ASP A 658 28.42 0.63 -11.10
N ARG A 659 27.14 0.93 -10.81
CA ARG A 659 26.42 2.08 -11.34
C ARG A 659 27.04 3.40 -10.88
N ALA A 660 27.29 3.56 -9.57
CA ALA A 660 27.91 4.76 -9.04
C ALA A 660 29.31 5.02 -9.66
N GLY A 661 30.07 3.97 -9.92
CA GLY A 661 31.34 4.04 -10.64
C GLY A 661 31.17 4.47 -12.09
N ALA A 662 30.22 3.88 -12.82
CA ALA A 662 29.93 4.21 -14.21
C ALA A 662 29.42 5.64 -14.40
N GLU A 663 28.68 6.16 -13.43
CA GLU A 663 28.19 7.55 -13.40
C GLU A 663 29.25 8.57 -12.93
N GLY A 664 30.47 8.12 -12.61
CA GLY A 664 31.55 8.98 -12.10
C GLY A 664 31.30 9.54 -10.68
N LYS A 665 30.37 8.95 -9.95
CA LYS A 665 30.02 9.35 -8.57
C LYS A 665 30.86 8.63 -7.51
N LEU A 666 31.61 7.58 -7.89
CA LEU A 666 32.45 6.80 -7.00
C LEU A 666 33.81 6.56 -7.66
N GLU A 667 34.86 7.13 -7.10
CA GLU A 667 36.24 7.03 -7.60
C GLU A 667 37.09 6.05 -6.78
N ASP A 668 37.00 6.15 -5.46
CA ASP A 668 37.77 5.34 -4.51
C ASP A 668 37.02 5.14 -3.19
N TRP A 669 37.68 4.43 -2.27
CA TRP A 669 37.12 4.09 -0.96
C TRP A 669 38.10 4.38 0.14
N ALA A 670 37.64 5.02 1.22
CA ALA A 670 38.34 5.11 2.48
C ALA A 670 37.97 3.93 3.37
N VAL A 671 38.92 3.06 3.67
CA VAL A 671 38.72 1.91 4.57
C VAL A 671 39.17 2.31 5.98
N LEU A 672 38.22 2.51 6.88
CA LEU A 672 38.47 2.86 8.28
C LEU A 672 38.61 1.58 9.11
N LEU A 673 39.77 1.39 9.72
CA LEU A 673 40.10 0.35 10.66
C LEU A 673 40.13 0.92 12.09
N PRO A 674 39.08 0.71 12.93
CA PRO A 674 38.99 1.34 14.24
C PRO A 674 39.81 0.62 15.30
N GLU A 675 40.47 1.40 16.17
CA GLU A 675 41.13 0.97 17.40
C GLU A 675 40.30 1.47 18.59
N LEU A 676 39.37 0.68 19.08
CA LEU A 676 38.48 1.08 20.18
C LEU A 676 39.04 0.70 21.56
N SER A 677 38.62 1.44 22.59
CA SER A 677 38.87 1.01 23.98
C SER A 677 38.26 -0.36 24.25
N GLY A 678 39.10 -1.34 24.54
CA GLY A 678 38.70 -2.76 24.67
C GLY A 678 39.04 -3.61 23.45
N SER A 679 39.61 -3.05 22.37
CA SER A 679 40.31 -3.83 21.35
C SER A 679 41.63 -4.37 21.93
N ALA A 680 42.10 -5.48 21.35
CA ALA A 680 43.43 -5.97 21.57
C ALA A 680 44.09 -6.21 20.22
N GLU A 681 45.33 -5.76 20.03
CA GLU A 681 46.11 -6.19 18.87
C GLU A 681 46.42 -7.68 18.95
N LYS A 682 46.26 -8.36 17.84
CA LYS A 682 46.61 -9.79 17.68
C LYS A 682 47.41 -9.96 16.40
N ILE A 683 48.22 -11.00 16.37
CA ILE A 683 48.96 -11.41 15.18
C ILE A 683 48.16 -12.53 14.52
N VAL A 684 47.59 -12.27 13.35
CA VAL A 684 46.81 -13.24 12.59
C VAL A 684 47.61 -13.61 11.34
N ASP A 685 48.03 -14.84 11.25
CA ASP A 685 48.91 -15.37 10.19
C ASP A 685 50.07 -14.39 9.85
N GLY A 686 50.74 -13.88 10.90
CA GLY A 686 51.89 -12.96 10.78
C GLY A 686 51.57 -11.48 10.63
N ILE A 687 50.27 -11.09 10.54
CA ILE A 687 49.85 -9.71 10.41
C ILE A 687 49.25 -9.20 11.72
N ARG A 688 49.73 -8.04 12.19
CA ARG A 688 49.21 -7.37 13.38
C ARG A 688 47.92 -6.57 13.06
N ILE A 689 46.82 -6.95 13.68
CA ILE A 689 45.48 -6.33 13.46
C ILE A 689 44.78 -6.02 14.78
N PRO A 690 43.96 -4.94 14.86
CA PRO A 690 43.11 -4.68 16.01
C PRO A 690 41.89 -5.64 16.00
N MET A 691 41.73 -6.40 17.08
CA MET A 691 40.62 -7.32 17.27
C MET A 691 39.55 -6.70 18.14
N LEU A 692 38.29 -6.72 17.68
CA LEU A 692 37.14 -6.21 18.41
C LEU A 692 36.23 -7.32 18.93
N LYS A 693 35.58 -7.08 20.06
CA LYS A 693 34.53 -8.00 20.55
C LYS A 693 33.29 -7.85 19.70
N ARG A 694 32.88 -8.92 19.03
CA ARG A 694 31.59 -9.02 18.32
C ARG A 694 30.95 -10.35 18.69
N THR A 695 29.62 -10.32 18.89
CA THR A 695 28.87 -11.54 19.22
C THR A 695 28.23 -12.07 17.94
N ARG A 696 28.41 -13.35 17.70
CA ARG A 696 27.69 -14.05 16.63
C ARG A 696 26.24 -14.24 17.06
N ARG A 697 25.31 -14.08 16.13
CA ARG A 697 23.88 -14.31 16.36
C ARG A 697 23.52 -15.72 15.90
N ASP A 698 22.72 -16.43 16.69
CA ASP A 698 22.26 -17.77 16.38
C ASP A 698 21.14 -17.80 15.34
N GLY A 699 20.99 -18.93 14.65
CA GLY A 699 19.89 -19.30 13.78
C GLY A 699 20.00 -18.76 12.34
N THR A 700 18.91 -18.91 11.56
CA THR A 700 18.79 -18.60 10.13
C THR A 700 19.16 -17.17 9.72
N ARG A 701 19.52 -16.31 10.67
CA ARG A 701 20.01 -14.94 10.46
C ARG A 701 21.50 -14.81 10.79
N GLY A 702 22.27 -15.88 10.71
CA GLY A 702 23.68 -15.94 11.04
C GLY A 702 24.48 -14.68 10.77
N GLY A 703 25.57 -14.49 11.51
CA GLY A 703 26.45 -13.35 11.36
C GLY A 703 26.72 -12.61 12.67
N PHE A 704 27.47 -11.55 12.58
CA PHE A 704 27.94 -10.76 13.71
C PHE A 704 27.05 -9.54 13.99
N SER A 705 27.16 -8.96 15.19
CA SER A 705 26.64 -7.63 15.47
C SER A 705 27.33 -6.60 14.57
N GLY A 706 26.56 -5.70 13.96
CA GLY A 706 27.05 -4.68 13.02
C GLY A 706 27.89 -3.57 13.68
N SER A 707 28.02 -2.44 12.98
CA SER A 707 28.72 -1.24 13.46
C SER A 707 28.12 -0.69 14.77
N SER A 708 28.91 -0.02 15.57
CA SER A 708 28.39 0.80 16.67
C SER A 708 28.13 2.24 16.18
N PHE A 709 27.29 2.97 16.91
CA PHE A 709 26.99 4.39 16.61
C PHE A 709 28.27 5.25 16.54
N ARG A 710 29.31 4.90 17.30
CA ARG A 710 30.61 5.61 17.33
C ARG A 710 31.31 5.63 15.98
N GLN A 711 31.28 4.50 15.27
CA GLN A 711 31.93 4.37 13.96
C GLN A 711 31.06 4.92 12.84
N ARG A 712 29.74 4.91 13.02
CA ARG A 712 28.79 5.38 12.03
C ARG A 712 29.02 6.83 11.65
N ASP A 713 29.13 7.72 12.64
CA ASP A 713 29.32 9.15 12.43
C ASP A 713 30.59 9.45 11.61
N ALA A 714 31.70 8.77 11.91
CA ALA A 714 32.94 8.93 11.17
C ALA A 714 32.80 8.48 9.70
N ILE A 715 32.19 7.33 9.45
CA ILE A 715 31.98 6.80 8.09
C ILE A 715 31.05 7.72 7.28
N GLU A 716 29.96 8.19 7.87
CA GLU A 716 29.01 9.08 7.21
C GLU A 716 29.62 10.47 6.94
N ALA A 717 30.52 10.95 7.81
CA ALA A 717 31.29 12.17 7.57
C ALA A 717 32.33 12.03 6.44
N ILE A 718 33.00 10.87 6.33
CA ILE A 718 33.95 10.55 5.23
C ILE A 718 33.22 10.58 3.87
N THR A 719 31.96 10.17 3.82
CA THR A 719 31.18 10.15 2.57
C THR A 719 30.48 11.48 2.26
N GLY A 720 30.73 12.55 3.01
CA GLY A 720 30.23 13.89 2.73
C GLY A 720 28.88 14.23 3.33
N ARG A 721 28.31 13.40 4.20
CA ARG A 721 27.02 13.69 4.85
C ARG A 721 27.18 14.88 5.82
N ARG A 722 26.52 16.02 5.51
CA ARG A 722 26.69 17.29 6.23
C ARG A 722 26.13 17.30 7.65
N ASP A 723 25.07 16.56 7.90
CA ASP A 723 24.38 16.44 9.18
C ASP A 723 24.98 15.35 10.10
N ALA A 724 25.99 14.60 9.65
CA ALA A 724 26.71 13.66 10.48
C ALA A 724 27.37 14.40 11.66
N PRO A 725 27.06 14.05 12.91
CA PRO A 725 27.72 14.63 14.05
C PRO A 725 29.18 14.20 14.07
N GLY A 726 30.06 15.13 14.38
CA GLY A 726 31.52 14.91 14.31
C GLY A 726 32.11 15.55 13.08
N GLY A 727 33.29 16.04 13.22
CA GLY A 727 34.05 16.73 12.20
C GLY A 727 35.49 16.20 12.13
N GLY A 728 36.44 17.08 12.03
CA GLY A 728 37.87 16.78 12.17
C GLY A 728 38.39 15.83 11.09
N ALA A 729 39.18 14.84 11.50
CA ALA A 729 39.88 13.92 10.59
C ALA A 729 38.95 13.20 9.58
N ALA A 730 37.73 12.82 9.97
CA ALA A 730 36.81 12.11 9.08
C ALA A 730 36.46 12.97 7.85
N ARG A 731 36.18 14.25 8.02
CA ARG A 731 35.83 15.16 6.91
C ARG A 731 36.97 15.47 5.97
N ALA A 732 38.21 15.34 6.44
CA ALA A 732 39.38 15.50 5.58
C ALA A 732 39.48 14.45 4.47
N TYR A 733 38.81 13.34 4.65
CA TYR A 733 38.71 12.27 3.64
C TYR A 733 37.57 12.45 2.64
N ASP A 734 36.66 13.39 2.86
CA ASP A 734 35.58 13.67 1.92
C ASP A 734 36.10 14.31 0.63
N THR A 735 35.84 13.67 -0.51
CA THR A 735 36.15 14.18 -1.85
C THR A 735 34.86 14.41 -2.68
N GLY A 736 33.70 14.19 -2.11
CA GLY A 736 32.43 14.19 -2.83
C GLY A 736 32.19 12.93 -3.69
N ARG A 737 33.24 12.13 -3.95
CA ARG A 737 33.20 10.92 -4.79
C ARG A 737 33.82 9.70 -4.11
N ARG A 738 34.06 9.78 -2.83
CA ARG A 738 34.69 8.73 -2.03
C ARG A 738 33.67 7.94 -1.26
N GLY A 739 33.62 6.61 -1.48
CA GLY A 739 32.92 5.68 -0.63
C GLY A 739 33.68 5.44 0.68
N ALA A 740 33.01 4.91 1.68
CA ALA A 740 33.65 4.53 2.93
C ALA A 740 33.30 3.10 3.34
N MET A 741 34.32 2.37 3.83
CA MET A 741 34.20 1.03 4.37
C MET A 741 34.67 1.04 5.82
N LEU A 742 33.84 0.55 6.72
CA LEU A 742 34.27 0.18 8.07
C LEU A 742 34.72 -1.26 8.05
N LEU A 743 36.01 -1.50 8.36
CA LEU A 743 36.57 -2.84 8.43
C LEU A 743 36.79 -3.24 9.90
N ILE A 744 36.27 -4.41 10.29
CA ILE A 744 36.35 -4.93 11.66
C ILE A 744 36.83 -6.38 11.64
N PHE A 745 37.76 -6.71 12.51
CA PHE A 745 38.15 -8.08 12.81
C PHE A 745 37.60 -8.52 14.16
N ALA A 746 37.06 -9.71 14.22
CA ALA A 746 36.54 -10.30 15.45
C ALA A 746 36.93 -11.79 15.54
N ALA A 747 37.14 -12.28 16.75
CA ALA A 747 37.29 -13.73 16.94
C ALA A 747 36.01 -14.47 16.55
N ASP A 748 36.17 -15.61 15.92
CA ASP A 748 35.07 -16.51 15.55
C ASP A 748 35.29 -17.89 16.20
N PRO A 749 35.10 -18.01 17.53
CA PRO A 749 35.28 -19.23 18.24
C PRO A 749 34.21 -20.27 17.91
N LYS A 750 34.45 -21.51 18.31
CA LYS A 750 33.38 -22.51 18.32
C LYS A 750 32.28 -22.09 19.31
N PRO A 751 31.04 -22.51 19.09
CA PRO A 751 29.94 -22.22 20.03
C PRO A 751 30.30 -22.63 21.46
N GLY A 752 30.11 -21.70 22.40
CA GLY A 752 30.44 -21.94 23.83
C GLY A 752 31.88 -21.56 24.24
N GLU A 753 32.76 -21.21 23.30
CA GLU A 753 34.15 -20.82 23.59
C GLU A 753 34.39 -19.30 23.48
N GLU A 754 33.33 -18.50 23.56
CA GLU A 754 33.42 -17.04 23.40
C GLU A 754 34.26 -16.37 24.49
N ARG A 755 35.30 -15.65 24.08
CA ARG A 755 36.21 -14.94 24.98
C ARG A 755 36.34 -13.47 24.64
N SER A 756 36.67 -12.65 25.64
CA SER A 756 37.04 -11.24 25.37
C SER A 756 38.35 -11.21 24.55
N PRO A 757 38.51 -10.24 23.58
CA PRO A 757 39.73 -10.11 22.80
C PRO A 757 41.02 -10.06 23.63
N LYS A 758 40.98 -9.49 24.84
CA LYS A 758 42.10 -9.45 25.77
C LYS A 758 42.53 -10.81 26.30
N LEU A 759 41.61 -11.79 26.29
CA LEU A 759 41.85 -13.16 26.80
C LEU A 759 42.19 -14.16 25.68
N LEU A 760 42.19 -13.69 24.40
CA LEU A 760 42.59 -14.50 23.25
C LEU A 760 44.10 -14.63 23.17
N PRO A 761 44.65 -15.70 22.57
CA PRO A 761 46.08 -15.86 22.29
C PRO A 761 46.63 -14.64 21.53
N GLU A 762 47.90 -14.32 21.71
CA GLU A 762 48.55 -13.24 20.97
C GLU A 762 48.64 -13.58 19.48
N GLU A 763 48.93 -14.83 19.18
CA GLU A 763 48.93 -15.36 17.80
C GLU A 763 47.63 -16.12 17.54
N MET A 764 46.98 -15.82 16.43
CA MET A 764 45.73 -16.43 15.94
C MET A 764 45.87 -16.85 14.50
N THR A 765 44.95 -17.66 14.02
CA THR A 765 44.87 -18.02 12.59
C THR A 765 43.74 -17.27 11.91
N ALA A 766 43.83 -17.08 10.60
CA ALA A 766 42.75 -16.52 9.79
C ALA A 766 41.47 -17.39 9.90
N ALA A 767 41.58 -18.69 10.15
CA ALA A 767 40.43 -19.57 10.36
C ALA A 767 39.57 -19.17 11.59
N ASP A 768 40.24 -18.62 12.63
CA ASP A 768 39.59 -18.21 13.90
C ASP A 768 39.24 -16.72 13.92
N THR A 769 39.42 -16.02 12.79
CA THR A 769 39.26 -14.57 12.68
C THR A 769 38.24 -14.19 11.61
N ALA A 770 37.11 -13.65 12.01
CA ALA A 770 36.11 -13.15 11.09
C ALA A 770 36.46 -11.75 10.60
N THR A 771 36.33 -11.53 9.30
CA THR A 771 36.45 -10.23 8.63
C THR A 771 35.05 -9.69 8.37
N ILE A 772 34.69 -8.57 9.02
CA ILE A 772 33.35 -7.98 9.00
C ILE A 772 33.45 -6.58 8.42
N PHE A 773 32.45 -6.15 7.65
CA PHE A 773 32.45 -4.79 7.13
C PHE A 773 31.06 -4.16 7.09
N SER A 774 31.06 -2.84 6.98
CA SER A 774 29.91 -2.01 6.69
C SER A 774 30.32 -0.99 5.63
N LEU A 775 29.39 -0.56 4.78
CA LEU A 775 29.67 0.32 3.63
C LEU A 775 28.79 1.56 3.66
N ALA A 776 29.32 2.68 3.16
CA ALA A 776 28.56 3.85 2.77
C ALA A 776 29.06 4.36 1.42
N LEU A 777 28.15 4.69 0.51
CA LEU A 777 28.45 5.35 -0.77
C LEU A 777 28.56 6.87 -0.56
N PRO A 778 29.18 7.62 -1.48
CA PRO A 778 29.21 9.09 -1.42
C PRO A 778 27.80 9.69 -1.29
N TYR A 779 27.71 10.82 -0.62
CA TYR A 779 26.44 11.54 -0.34
C TYR A 779 26.03 12.41 -1.54
N ALA A 780 26.35 12.14 -2.71
CA ALA A 780 26.03 13.00 -3.88
C ALA A 780 24.65 12.70 -4.48
#